data_85670d0aeacf81b93b9a37ff2b35bfc9
#
_entry.id   85670d0aeacf81b93b9a37ff2b35bfc9
#
_cell.length_a   1.000
_cell.length_b   1.000
_cell.length_c   1.000
_cell.angle_alpha   90.00
_cell.angle_beta   90.00
_cell.angle_gamma   90.00
#
_symmetry.space_group_name_H-M   'P 1'
#
loop_
_entity.id
_entity.type
_entity.pdbx_description
1 polymer ?
#
loop_
_entity_poly.entity_id
_entity_poly.type
_entity_poly.pdbx_seq_one_letter_code
_entity_poly.pdbx_strand_id
1 'polypeptide(L)'
;MGGGPAGLYASLLLKKADPDLDITVLERNPAGATYGWGVVFSDRTLSEFREADLPTYEAITDRFVIWDAIDIRYRGELIRSSGHVFAGMSRRELLRILQERCREGGVQLRFEVEVQDLARAEECDLVIAADGVNSLARRTLESDLGTRLSRGRARYIWFGTTRVLDSFTFIFRENEHGFFQTHAYPFDGTTATWIVECDEEVWRRAGLDTASEEDSIGYCEKLFAEDLRGHRLLSNRSMWIPFVTVRNRSWRHRNIVLLGDAAHTAHFSIGSGTKLAMEDAISLARAMERRRGDLQAALTDYEMERRPVVERFQEAADESRRYFETTSRYRHLDPMRFAFLLLTRSGRIDYDVLRLRDTRYVEEVDGWFAGGLAVAPPPALAPLRLRDLELRNRVVASPVLPEDGSDGHLGTEQADALGEAAGPGLVLADLVAVSAHARVSLGSPGLYRDEHVGGWRAVAEAVHGSAAALGVRIGHAGRRGACRPRREGLDRPLRESGWPVLAPSPIPYTASSPVPEDAAERRDDVLEDFAAAARRAADARIDVLLLDLSRGYLLGSFLSPLTNQRADAYGVSLEGRTRYPLEVLDAVRAVWPDDRPLGVTLQADDWERGGLTADDAVAIARILRTHGCDLIEPRAGQTTARFRPRYGRAFLVPYADRIRNEAEVPTVAGGGIATMNQVNTIVAGARADLCILDRTR
;
A
#
# COMPACT_ATOMS: atom_id res chain seq x y z
N MET A 1 30.11 19.77 4.94
CA MET A 1 30.23 19.26 3.56
C MET A 1 28.86 19.34 2.91
N GLY A 2 28.71 20.11 1.81
CA GLY A 2 27.46 20.34 1.09
C GLY A 2 26.76 21.65 1.48
N GLY A 3 26.57 22.54 0.49
CA GLY A 3 25.88 23.85 0.58
C GLY A 3 24.39 23.78 0.24
N GLY A 4 23.76 22.63 0.44
CA GLY A 4 22.31 22.47 0.35
C GLY A 4 21.55 23.00 1.57
N PRO A 5 20.19 22.95 1.57
CA PRO A 5 19.38 23.49 2.67
C PRO A 5 19.76 22.94 4.04
N ALA A 6 20.06 21.63 4.15
CA ALA A 6 20.45 21.00 5.42
C ALA A 6 21.77 21.59 5.95
N GLY A 7 22.81 21.61 5.13
CA GLY A 7 24.15 22.07 5.55
C GLY A 7 24.19 23.54 5.89
N LEU A 8 23.58 24.41 5.06
CA LEU A 8 23.50 25.83 5.32
C LEU A 8 22.70 26.13 6.59
N TYR A 9 21.51 25.54 6.73
CA TYR A 9 20.66 25.83 7.88
C TYR A 9 21.25 25.30 9.21
N ALA A 10 21.87 24.10 9.20
CA ALA A 10 22.59 23.59 10.36
C ALA A 10 23.76 24.51 10.76
N SER A 11 24.55 24.96 9.79
CA SER A 11 25.66 25.88 10.04
C SER A 11 25.20 27.21 10.63
N LEU A 12 24.11 27.80 10.10
CA LEU A 12 23.51 29.00 10.63
C LEU A 12 23.06 28.82 12.09
N LEU A 13 22.29 27.76 12.37
CA LEU A 13 21.72 27.51 13.70
C LEU A 13 22.79 27.21 14.74
N LEU A 14 23.84 26.43 14.40
CA LEU A 14 24.96 26.15 15.27
C LEU A 14 25.74 27.42 15.59
N LYS A 15 26.05 28.25 14.59
CA LYS A 15 26.74 29.55 14.76
C LYS A 15 25.94 30.52 15.60
N LYS A 16 24.60 30.50 15.47
CA LYS A 16 23.68 31.28 16.32
C LYS A 16 23.67 30.80 17.76
N ALA A 17 23.69 29.48 18.00
CA ALA A 17 23.72 28.86 19.35
C ALA A 17 25.06 29.07 20.06
N ASP A 18 26.15 29.12 19.32
CA ASP A 18 27.49 29.35 19.81
C ASP A 18 28.30 30.19 18.82
N PRO A 19 28.41 31.52 19.03
CA PRO A 19 29.15 32.43 18.17
C PRO A 19 30.65 32.18 18.05
N ASP A 20 31.24 31.42 18.97
CA ASP A 20 32.66 31.15 19.00
C ASP A 20 33.07 29.98 18.06
N LEU A 21 32.10 29.22 17.57
CA LEU A 21 32.37 28.13 16.64
C LEU A 21 33.01 28.65 15.32
N ASP A 22 34.07 28.02 14.86
CA ASP A 22 34.60 28.22 13.51
C ASP A 22 33.93 27.23 12.56
N ILE A 23 33.02 27.73 11.71
CA ILE A 23 32.21 26.91 10.80
C ILE A 23 32.53 27.25 9.35
N THR A 24 33.01 26.26 8.61
CA THR A 24 33.24 26.35 7.15
C THR A 24 32.31 25.38 6.41
N VAL A 25 31.54 25.90 5.46
CA VAL A 25 30.74 25.10 4.51
C VAL A 25 31.52 24.95 3.21
N LEU A 26 31.75 23.71 2.80
CA LEU A 26 32.41 23.37 1.52
C LEU A 26 31.35 22.89 0.53
N GLU A 27 31.22 23.57 -0.61
CA GLU A 27 30.26 23.25 -1.68
C GLU A 27 30.98 23.13 -3.02
N ARG A 28 30.75 22.02 -3.73
CA ARG A 28 31.43 21.74 -5.03
C ARG A 28 30.91 22.59 -6.19
N ASN A 29 29.69 23.09 -6.11
CA ASN A 29 29.10 23.91 -7.17
C ASN A 29 29.30 25.41 -6.90
N PRO A 30 29.17 26.29 -7.93
CA PRO A 30 29.12 27.74 -7.75
C PRO A 30 27.93 28.16 -6.86
N ALA A 31 28.03 29.31 -6.22
CA ALA A 31 27.07 29.87 -5.28
C ALA A 31 25.61 29.92 -5.80
N GLY A 32 25.40 30.18 -7.09
CA GLY A 32 24.07 30.27 -7.69
C GLY A 32 23.52 28.96 -8.28
N ALA A 33 24.30 27.86 -8.23
CA ALA A 33 23.92 26.63 -8.85
C ALA A 33 22.88 25.86 -8.02
N THR A 34 21.85 25.36 -8.69
CA THR A 34 20.86 24.47 -8.09
C THR A 34 20.36 23.46 -9.11
N TYR A 35 19.87 22.32 -8.63
CA TYR A 35 19.17 21.33 -9.43
C TYR A 35 17.67 21.39 -9.09
N GLY A 36 16.82 21.17 -10.11
CA GLY A 36 15.36 21.30 -9.96
C GLY A 36 14.91 22.76 -9.90
N TRP A 37 13.62 23.01 -9.59
CA TRP A 37 12.94 24.27 -9.76
C TRP A 37 12.36 24.80 -8.47
N GLY A 38 11.16 24.33 -8.09
CA GLY A 38 10.48 24.72 -6.88
C GLY A 38 10.66 23.74 -5.72
N VAL A 39 10.48 24.24 -4.53
CA VAL A 39 10.32 23.44 -3.29
C VAL A 39 8.97 23.70 -2.68
N VAL A 40 8.38 22.68 -2.02
CA VAL A 40 7.06 22.74 -1.41
C VAL A 40 7.18 22.55 0.09
N PHE A 41 6.43 23.37 0.84
CA PHE A 41 6.26 23.28 2.28
C PHE A 41 4.79 23.07 2.62
N SER A 42 4.49 22.29 3.65
CA SER A 42 3.17 22.18 4.24
C SER A 42 3.07 23.03 5.51
N ASP A 43 1.91 23.54 5.81
CA ASP A 43 1.68 24.51 6.86
C ASP A 43 2.12 24.05 8.27
N ARG A 44 1.95 22.77 8.59
CA ARG A 44 2.32 22.16 9.88
C ARG A 44 3.81 22.26 10.25
N THR A 45 4.66 22.69 9.33
CA THR A 45 6.11 22.67 9.50
C THR A 45 6.68 24.02 9.89
N LEU A 46 5.94 25.07 9.63
CA LEU A 46 6.47 26.43 9.69
C LEU A 46 6.68 26.94 11.11
N SER A 47 6.00 26.35 12.10
CA SER A 47 6.18 26.74 13.52
C SER A 47 7.60 26.45 14.04
N GLU A 48 8.18 25.28 13.71
CA GLU A 48 9.53 24.92 14.16
C GLU A 48 10.61 25.81 13.53
N PHE A 49 10.42 26.21 12.26
CA PHE A 49 11.34 27.16 11.61
C PHE A 49 11.28 28.53 12.24
N ARG A 50 10.08 29.00 12.58
CA ARG A 50 9.88 30.28 13.27
C ARG A 50 10.57 30.31 14.64
N GLU A 51 10.44 29.23 15.39
CA GLU A 51 11.08 29.11 16.71
C GLU A 51 12.60 29.04 16.59
N ALA A 52 13.12 28.34 15.59
CA ALA A 52 14.56 28.14 15.40
C ALA A 52 15.28 29.43 14.97
N ASP A 53 14.74 30.13 13.96
CA ASP A 53 15.29 31.40 13.49
C ASP A 53 14.23 32.25 12.79
N LEU A 54 13.66 33.22 13.53
CA LEU A 54 12.61 34.10 13.05
C LEU A 54 13.00 34.89 11.78
N PRO A 55 14.21 35.49 11.68
CA PRO A 55 14.57 36.24 10.47
C PRO A 55 14.63 35.35 9.21
N THR A 56 15.15 34.12 9.32
CA THR A 56 15.15 33.17 8.20
C THR A 56 13.74 32.73 7.84
N TYR A 57 12.89 32.50 8.85
CA TYR A 57 11.48 32.17 8.65
C TYR A 57 10.75 33.27 7.87
N GLU A 58 10.89 34.53 8.30
CA GLU A 58 10.25 35.69 7.64
C GLU A 58 10.75 35.83 6.19
N ALA A 59 12.07 35.77 5.97
CA ALA A 59 12.66 35.88 4.62
C ALA A 59 12.17 34.76 3.67
N ILE A 60 11.93 33.56 4.18
CA ILE A 60 11.41 32.43 3.40
C ILE A 60 9.92 32.63 3.12
N THR A 61 9.13 32.94 4.15
CA THR A 61 7.66 33.04 4.03
C THR A 61 7.21 34.21 3.19
N ASP A 62 7.95 35.33 3.16
CA ASP A 62 7.72 36.47 2.28
C ASP A 62 7.83 36.14 0.77
N ARG A 63 8.44 35.00 0.44
CA ARG A 63 8.63 34.53 -0.95
C ARG A 63 7.69 33.41 -1.35
N PHE A 64 6.77 33.01 -0.45
CA PHE A 64 5.86 31.92 -0.72
C PHE A 64 4.79 32.28 -1.75
N VAL A 65 4.54 31.35 -2.65
CA VAL A 65 3.29 31.23 -3.38
C VAL A 65 2.44 30.20 -2.65
N ILE A 66 1.26 30.60 -2.20
CA ILE A 66 0.36 29.75 -1.39
C ILE A 66 -0.81 29.31 -2.26
N TRP A 67 -1.18 28.04 -2.15
CA TRP A 67 -2.39 27.46 -2.73
C TRP A 67 -3.00 26.43 -1.77
N ASP A 68 -4.30 26.19 -1.89
CA ASP A 68 -5.04 25.27 -1.03
C ASP A 68 -5.69 24.11 -1.78
N ALA A 69 -5.59 24.09 -3.11
CA ALA A 69 -6.24 23.10 -3.94
C ALA A 69 -5.25 22.10 -4.55
N ILE A 70 -5.74 20.89 -4.77
CA ILE A 70 -5.13 19.86 -5.62
C ILE A 70 -6.07 19.65 -6.81
N ASP A 71 -5.56 19.87 -8.02
CA ASP A 71 -6.23 19.58 -9.27
C ASP A 71 -5.77 18.22 -9.82
N ILE A 72 -6.73 17.42 -10.26
CA ILE A 72 -6.48 16.13 -10.88
C ILE A 72 -7.11 16.12 -12.26
N ARG A 73 -6.27 16.07 -13.30
CA ARG A 73 -6.68 16.00 -14.70
C ARG A 73 -6.56 14.59 -15.20
N TYR A 74 -7.68 13.94 -15.37
CA TYR A 74 -7.75 12.54 -15.75
C TYR A 74 -8.90 12.29 -16.73
N ARG A 75 -8.62 11.63 -17.88
CA ARG A 75 -9.60 11.28 -18.93
C ARG A 75 -10.44 12.47 -19.41
N GLY A 76 -9.82 13.64 -19.53
CA GLY A 76 -10.49 14.88 -19.97
C GLY A 76 -11.26 15.62 -18.90
N GLU A 77 -11.41 15.06 -17.71
CA GLU A 77 -12.07 15.70 -16.58
C GLU A 77 -11.05 16.40 -15.66
N LEU A 78 -11.52 17.45 -15.00
CA LEU A 78 -10.83 18.16 -13.95
C LEU A 78 -11.58 17.95 -12.63
N ILE A 79 -10.93 17.28 -11.69
CA ILE A 79 -11.43 17.13 -10.32
C ILE A 79 -10.56 17.96 -9.41
N ARG A 80 -11.18 18.83 -8.61
CA ARG A 80 -10.52 19.72 -7.66
C ARG A 80 -10.90 19.33 -6.24
N SER A 81 -9.89 19.17 -5.38
CA SER A 81 -10.07 19.06 -3.93
C SER A 81 -9.36 20.22 -3.24
N SER A 82 -10.04 20.90 -2.32
CA SER A 82 -9.57 22.07 -1.58
C SER A 82 -9.13 21.73 -0.15
N GLY A 83 -8.68 22.73 0.62
CA GLY A 83 -8.25 22.54 2.00
C GLY A 83 -6.90 21.81 2.18
N HIS A 84 -6.07 21.80 1.11
CA HIS A 84 -4.75 21.20 1.11
C HIS A 84 -3.66 22.27 1.11
N VAL A 85 -3.62 23.11 2.14
CA VAL A 85 -2.72 24.26 2.19
C VAL A 85 -1.26 23.87 2.00
N PHE A 86 -0.66 24.43 0.95
CA PHE A 86 0.75 24.29 0.61
C PHE A 86 1.35 25.64 0.29
N ALA A 87 2.66 25.74 0.44
CA ALA A 87 3.43 26.89 0.02
C ALA A 87 4.60 26.43 -0.87
N GLY A 88 4.84 27.11 -1.97
CA GLY A 88 5.96 26.89 -2.85
C GLY A 88 6.88 28.08 -2.90
N MET A 89 8.17 27.82 -3.15
CA MET A 89 9.11 28.86 -3.46
C MET A 89 10.21 28.35 -4.40
N SER A 90 10.93 29.27 -5.06
CA SER A 90 12.09 28.92 -5.87
C SER A 90 13.19 28.29 -5.01
N ARG A 91 13.70 27.13 -5.43
CA ARG A 91 14.84 26.49 -4.78
C ARG A 91 16.09 27.37 -4.78
N ARG A 92 16.30 28.13 -5.86
CA ARG A 92 17.41 29.09 -5.97
C ARG A 92 17.28 30.20 -4.92
N GLU A 93 16.09 30.71 -4.73
CA GLU A 93 15.81 31.77 -3.76
C GLU A 93 15.99 31.27 -2.32
N LEU A 94 15.53 30.07 -2.00
CA LEU A 94 15.77 29.44 -0.71
C LEU A 94 17.27 29.35 -0.40
N LEU A 95 18.06 28.86 -1.36
CA LEU A 95 19.53 28.77 -1.18
C LEU A 95 20.17 30.14 -1.02
N ARG A 96 19.72 31.15 -1.78
CA ARG A 96 20.21 32.55 -1.65
C ARG A 96 19.97 33.09 -0.25
N ILE A 97 18.75 32.96 0.27
CA ILE A 97 18.40 33.39 1.62
C ILE A 97 19.31 32.69 2.66
N LEU A 98 19.42 31.38 2.60
CA LEU A 98 20.25 30.63 3.57
C LEU A 98 21.74 31.00 3.47
N GLN A 99 22.27 31.23 2.28
CA GLN A 99 23.66 31.67 2.09
C GLN A 99 23.91 33.07 2.66
N GLU A 100 22.97 33.99 2.45
CA GLU A 100 23.04 35.35 3.02
C GLU A 100 22.99 35.31 4.55
N ARG A 101 22.04 34.59 5.11
CA ARG A 101 21.93 34.40 6.55
C ARG A 101 23.18 33.77 7.18
N CYS A 102 23.79 32.77 6.49
CA CYS A 102 25.06 32.17 6.92
C CYS A 102 26.20 33.21 6.96
N ARG A 103 26.33 34.04 5.91
CA ARG A 103 27.37 35.11 5.87
C ARG A 103 27.14 36.14 6.98
N GLU A 104 25.93 36.60 7.16
CA GLU A 104 25.57 37.54 8.24
C GLU A 104 25.90 36.96 9.62
N GLY A 105 25.68 35.65 9.81
CA GLY A 105 26.02 34.92 11.04
C GLY A 105 27.52 34.65 11.22
N GLY A 106 28.38 34.95 10.23
CA GLY A 106 29.82 34.73 10.30
C GLY A 106 30.26 33.30 9.91
N VAL A 107 29.41 32.54 9.22
CA VAL A 107 29.78 31.22 8.64
C VAL A 107 30.61 31.42 7.36
N GLN A 108 31.73 30.72 7.24
CA GLN A 108 32.57 30.74 6.03
C GLN A 108 31.95 29.84 4.95
N LEU A 109 31.64 30.41 3.78
CA LEU A 109 31.14 29.66 2.62
C LEU A 109 32.20 29.59 1.54
N ARG A 110 32.61 28.37 1.20
CA ARG A 110 33.61 28.08 0.14
C ARG A 110 32.94 27.25 -0.96
N PHE A 111 32.71 27.91 -2.10
CA PHE A 111 32.13 27.29 -3.30
C PHE A 111 33.22 26.77 -4.23
N GLU A 112 32.83 25.88 -5.14
CA GLU A 112 33.71 25.22 -6.12
C GLU A 112 34.86 24.42 -5.43
N VAL A 113 34.55 23.90 -4.22
CA VAL A 113 35.44 23.05 -3.43
C VAL A 113 34.81 21.68 -3.25
N GLU A 114 35.31 20.71 -3.99
CA GLU A 114 34.87 19.32 -3.87
C GLU A 114 35.73 18.57 -2.84
N VAL A 115 35.08 18.00 -1.84
CA VAL A 115 35.72 17.10 -0.88
C VAL A 115 35.82 15.72 -1.52
N GLN A 116 37.04 15.22 -1.70
CA GLN A 116 37.30 13.95 -2.39
C GLN A 116 37.44 12.75 -1.44
N ASP A 117 37.83 12.99 -0.20
CA ASP A 117 37.97 11.97 0.84
C ASP A 117 37.67 12.54 2.24
N LEU A 118 37.68 11.68 3.24
CA LEU A 118 37.48 12.04 4.64
C LEU A 118 38.77 12.12 5.46
N ALA A 119 39.94 12.14 4.81
CA ALA A 119 41.22 12.09 5.50
C ALA A 119 41.40 13.25 6.51
N ARG A 120 40.83 14.40 6.21
CA ARG A 120 40.83 15.57 7.09
C ARG A 120 39.71 15.67 8.10
N ALA A 121 38.85 14.66 8.16
CA ALA A 121 37.73 14.67 9.11
C ALA A 121 38.19 14.67 10.58
N GLU A 122 39.37 14.09 10.86
CA GLU A 122 39.97 14.06 12.19
C GLU A 122 40.56 15.41 12.62
N GLU A 123 40.76 16.36 11.68
CA GLU A 123 41.22 17.74 11.97
C GLU A 123 40.06 18.63 12.48
N CYS A 124 38.82 18.15 12.41
CA CYS A 124 37.64 18.88 12.81
C CYS A 124 36.99 18.26 14.08
N ASP A 125 36.43 19.09 14.95
CA ASP A 125 35.67 18.60 16.09
C ASP A 125 34.36 17.91 15.65
N LEU A 126 33.72 18.43 14.58
CA LEU A 126 32.51 17.88 13.98
C LEU A 126 32.51 18.04 12.45
N VAL A 127 32.16 16.97 11.75
CA VAL A 127 31.91 16.98 10.31
C VAL A 127 30.42 16.71 10.06
N ILE A 128 29.72 17.70 9.50
CA ILE A 128 28.34 17.56 9.06
C ILE A 128 28.34 17.20 7.57
N ALA A 129 27.98 15.95 7.26
CA ALA A 129 27.84 15.46 5.91
C ALA A 129 26.41 15.70 5.40
N ALA A 130 26.20 16.81 4.69
CA ALA A 130 24.97 17.22 4.03
C ALA A 130 25.15 17.23 2.49
N ASP A 131 25.97 16.31 1.97
CA ASP A 131 26.45 16.21 0.60
C ASP A 131 25.50 15.43 -0.35
N GLY A 132 24.25 15.26 0.08
CA GLY A 132 23.13 14.84 -0.75
C GLY A 132 23.06 13.34 -1.02
N VAL A 133 22.20 12.95 -1.99
CA VAL A 133 21.89 11.56 -2.31
C VAL A 133 23.12 10.74 -2.74
N ASN A 134 24.13 11.38 -3.28
CA ASN A 134 25.40 10.77 -3.69
C ASN A 134 26.52 10.96 -2.64
N SER A 135 26.16 11.07 -1.37
CA SER A 135 27.09 11.38 -0.27
C SER A 135 28.38 10.56 -0.30
N LEU A 136 29.50 11.28 -0.24
CA LEU A 136 30.84 10.69 -0.09
C LEU A 136 30.97 10.05 1.29
N ALA A 137 30.57 10.77 2.35
CA ALA A 137 30.67 10.29 3.72
C ALA A 137 29.89 8.97 3.90
N ARG A 138 28.66 8.89 3.38
CA ARG A 138 27.87 7.66 3.43
C ARG A 138 28.52 6.51 2.67
N ARG A 139 29.08 6.73 1.48
CA ARG A 139 29.75 5.68 0.71
C ARG A 139 31.01 5.18 1.41
N THR A 140 31.79 6.10 1.95
CA THR A 140 33.04 5.75 2.66
C THR A 140 32.76 4.95 3.93
N LEU A 141 31.67 5.25 4.63
CA LEU A 141 31.30 4.64 5.92
C LEU A 141 30.11 3.66 5.77
N GLU A 142 29.89 3.07 4.60
CA GLU A 142 28.71 2.26 4.28
C GLU A 142 28.46 1.13 5.28
N SER A 143 29.50 0.40 5.66
CA SER A 143 29.42 -0.72 6.61
C SER A 143 29.05 -0.25 8.03
N ASP A 144 29.65 0.84 8.50
CA ASP A 144 29.44 1.40 9.84
C ASP A 144 28.04 1.98 9.98
N LEU A 145 27.58 2.72 8.97
CA LEU A 145 26.26 3.33 8.91
C LEU A 145 25.16 2.31 8.59
N GLY A 146 25.50 1.13 8.10
CA GLY A 146 24.54 0.09 7.70
C GLY A 146 23.59 0.58 6.60
N THR A 147 24.15 1.24 5.59
CA THR A 147 23.44 1.86 4.48
C THR A 147 22.67 0.84 3.64
N ARG A 148 21.45 1.21 3.26
CA ARG A 148 20.61 0.46 2.30
C ARG A 148 20.10 1.44 1.26
N LEU A 149 20.36 1.13 -0.01
CA LEU A 149 19.87 1.88 -1.15
C LEU A 149 18.83 1.02 -1.88
N SER A 150 17.66 1.60 -2.19
CA SER A 150 16.69 1.00 -3.08
C SER A 150 16.30 1.96 -4.19
N ARG A 151 16.17 1.43 -5.42
CA ARG A 151 15.80 2.23 -6.59
C ARG A 151 14.37 1.96 -6.96
N GLY A 152 13.61 3.03 -7.23
CA GLY A 152 12.27 2.97 -7.79
C GLY A 152 12.27 2.39 -9.21
N ARG A 153 11.13 1.82 -9.60
CA ARG A 153 10.93 1.29 -10.97
C ARG A 153 10.61 2.40 -11.95
N ALA A 154 9.87 3.42 -11.53
CA ALA A 154 9.56 4.56 -12.38
C ALA A 154 10.80 5.39 -12.73
N ARG A 155 10.72 6.07 -13.86
CA ARG A 155 11.66 7.11 -14.31
C ARG A 155 10.97 8.44 -14.27
N TYR A 156 11.67 9.46 -13.77
CA TYR A 156 11.16 10.82 -13.77
C TYR A 156 12.18 11.81 -14.31
N ILE A 157 11.66 12.90 -14.88
CA ILE A 157 12.45 14.04 -15.33
C ILE A 157 11.84 15.32 -14.75
N TRP A 158 12.70 16.24 -14.31
CA TRP A 158 12.27 17.44 -13.61
C TRP A 158 12.45 18.68 -14.49
N PHE A 159 11.37 19.20 -15.02
CA PHE A 159 11.31 20.43 -15.78
C PHE A 159 10.72 21.58 -14.95
N GLY A 160 10.92 22.81 -15.46
CA GLY A 160 10.08 23.97 -15.18
C GLY A 160 9.15 24.25 -16.35
N THR A 161 8.23 25.20 -16.17
CA THR A 161 7.42 25.72 -17.25
C THR A 161 7.04 27.18 -17.01
N THR A 162 6.84 27.95 -18.09
CA THR A 162 6.29 29.32 -18.02
C THR A 162 4.78 29.34 -17.81
N ARG A 163 4.12 28.17 -17.80
CA ARG A 163 2.72 28.07 -17.43
C ARG A 163 2.58 28.08 -15.92
N VAL A 164 2.12 29.20 -15.37
CA VAL A 164 1.78 29.31 -13.95
C VAL A 164 0.43 28.61 -13.70
N LEU A 165 0.40 27.76 -12.69
CA LEU A 165 -0.76 27.05 -12.18
C LEU A 165 -1.23 27.71 -10.89
N ASP A 166 -2.51 27.54 -10.54
CA ASP A 166 -3.12 28.10 -9.31
C ASP A 166 -3.27 27.04 -8.18
N SER A 167 -2.79 25.82 -8.45
CA SER A 167 -2.93 24.66 -7.57
C SER A 167 -1.77 23.68 -7.73
N PHE A 168 -1.66 22.72 -6.83
CA PHE A 168 -0.91 21.52 -7.12
C PHE A 168 -1.70 20.67 -8.11
N THR A 169 -1.15 20.42 -9.29
CA THR A 169 -1.85 19.75 -10.38
C THR A 169 -1.22 18.42 -10.72
N PHE A 170 -2.00 17.34 -10.62
CA PHE A 170 -1.66 16.04 -11.20
C PHE A 170 -2.31 15.93 -12.59
N ILE A 171 -1.54 15.48 -13.58
CA ILE A 171 -2.02 15.30 -14.95
C ILE A 171 -1.64 13.88 -15.39
N PHE A 172 -2.63 13.17 -15.94
CA PHE A 172 -2.45 11.81 -16.41
C PHE A 172 -2.77 11.75 -17.90
N ARG A 173 -1.84 11.20 -18.70
CA ARG A 173 -1.96 11.05 -20.13
C ARG A 173 -1.54 9.65 -20.55
N GLU A 174 -2.22 9.09 -21.54
CA GLU A 174 -1.90 7.80 -22.16
C GLU A 174 -1.71 7.98 -23.66
N ASN A 175 -0.70 7.32 -24.22
CA ASN A 175 -0.45 7.24 -25.65
C ASN A 175 -0.07 5.80 -26.05
N GLU A 176 0.38 5.59 -27.29
CA GLU A 176 0.80 4.30 -27.83
C GLU A 176 1.94 3.62 -27.05
N HIS A 177 2.73 4.39 -26.29
CA HIS A 177 3.82 3.87 -25.46
C HIS A 177 3.37 3.47 -24.07
N GLY A 178 2.27 4.08 -23.57
CA GLY A 178 1.68 3.77 -22.28
C GLY A 178 1.29 5.02 -21.46
N PHE A 179 1.33 4.87 -20.14
CA PHE A 179 0.76 5.82 -19.19
C PHE A 179 1.85 6.72 -18.60
N PHE A 180 1.63 8.03 -18.67
CA PHE A 180 2.49 9.09 -18.12
C PHE A 180 1.72 9.93 -17.10
N GLN A 181 2.44 10.43 -16.12
CA GLN A 181 1.88 11.28 -15.08
C GLN A 181 2.76 12.49 -14.83
N THR A 182 2.14 13.60 -14.43
CA THR A 182 2.86 14.85 -14.14
C THR A 182 2.47 15.37 -12.76
N HIS A 183 3.49 15.87 -12.04
CA HIS A 183 3.34 16.59 -10.79
C HIS A 183 3.75 18.04 -11.06
N ALA A 184 2.77 18.95 -11.09
CA ALA A 184 3.03 20.34 -11.41
C ALA A 184 2.52 21.26 -10.30
N TYR A 185 3.30 22.30 -9.96
CA TYR A 185 2.94 23.27 -8.93
C TYR A 185 3.67 24.60 -9.13
N PRO A 186 3.04 25.75 -8.79
CA PRO A 186 3.69 27.04 -8.87
C PRO A 186 4.74 27.20 -7.76
N PHE A 187 5.77 28.00 -8.02
CA PHE A 187 6.77 28.36 -7.02
C PHE A 187 7.18 29.84 -7.08
N ASP A 188 6.75 30.54 -8.12
CA ASP A 188 6.78 32.00 -8.21
C ASP A 188 5.67 32.50 -9.15
N GLY A 189 5.58 33.81 -9.36
CA GLY A 189 4.55 34.43 -10.19
C GLY A 189 4.68 34.20 -11.71
N THR A 190 5.77 33.57 -12.17
CA THR A 190 6.11 33.45 -13.60
C THR A 190 6.40 32.03 -14.05
N THR A 191 6.71 31.14 -13.11
CA THR A 191 7.14 29.77 -13.39
C THR A 191 6.50 28.76 -12.46
N ALA A 192 6.39 27.51 -12.95
CA ALA A 192 5.94 26.37 -12.19
C ALA A 192 6.89 25.18 -12.39
N THR A 193 6.94 24.30 -11.42
CA THR A 193 7.57 22.99 -11.54
C THR A 193 6.71 22.09 -12.41
N TRP A 194 7.35 21.21 -13.20
CA TRP A 194 6.70 20.24 -14.05
C TRP A 194 7.52 18.93 -14.07
N ILE A 195 7.16 17.97 -13.21
CA ILE A 195 7.83 16.69 -13.11
C ILE A 195 7.04 15.66 -13.90
N VAL A 196 7.65 15.04 -14.90
CA VAL A 196 7.03 13.94 -15.66
C VAL A 196 7.57 12.62 -15.14
N GLU A 197 6.70 11.67 -14.92
CA GLU A 197 7.03 10.34 -14.41
C GLU A 197 6.29 9.26 -15.22
N CYS A 198 6.96 8.12 -15.48
CA CYS A 198 6.38 6.93 -16.08
C CYS A 198 7.11 5.66 -15.64
N ASP A 199 6.49 4.51 -15.86
CA ASP A 199 7.14 3.21 -15.65
C ASP A 199 8.36 3.03 -16.56
N GLU A 200 9.35 2.27 -16.11
CA GLU A 200 10.59 2.01 -16.85
C GLU A 200 10.35 1.38 -18.23
N GLU A 201 9.35 0.50 -18.35
CA GLU A 201 9.02 -0.12 -19.64
C GLU A 201 8.38 0.88 -20.61
N VAL A 202 7.53 1.77 -20.10
CA VAL A 202 6.94 2.89 -20.87
C VAL A 202 8.03 3.82 -21.36
N TRP A 203 8.97 4.20 -20.48
CA TRP A 203 10.12 5.05 -20.78
C TRP A 203 11.00 4.47 -21.91
N ARG A 204 11.28 3.15 -21.88
CA ARG A 204 12.05 2.48 -22.96
C ARG A 204 11.24 2.40 -24.28
N ARG A 205 9.96 2.02 -24.21
CA ARG A 205 9.12 1.97 -25.43
C ARG A 205 8.98 3.32 -26.12
N ALA A 206 9.02 4.39 -25.34
CA ALA A 206 8.96 5.75 -25.85
C ALA A 206 10.34 6.24 -26.40
N GLY A 207 11.40 5.42 -26.32
CA GLY A 207 12.75 5.79 -26.76
C GLY A 207 13.43 6.85 -25.89
N LEU A 208 12.89 7.11 -24.70
CA LEU A 208 13.38 8.16 -23.80
C LEU A 208 14.68 7.75 -23.06
N ASP A 209 15.05 6.47 -23.09
CA ASP A 209 16.27 5.92 -22.51
C ASP A 209 17.54 6.34 -23.29
N THR A 210 17.39 6.68 -24.55
CA THR A 210 18.46 7.14 -25.43
C THR A 210 18.25 8.58 -25.92
N ALA A 211 17.15 9.22 -25.53
CA ALA A 211 16.80 10.58 -25.95
C ALA A 211 17.73 11.62 -25.34
N SER A 212 18.07 12.64 -26.13
CA SER A 212 18.72 13.84 -25.63
C SER A 212 17.79 14.64 -24.69
N GLU A 213 18.33 15.64 -24.02
CA GLU A 213 17.52 16.57 -23.22
C GLU A 213 16.48 17.29 -24.10
N GLU A 214 16.86 17.73 -25.29
CA GLU A 214 15.99 18.43 -26.24
C GLU A 214 14.90 17.51 -26.79
N ASP A 215 15.21 16.25 -27.13
CA ASP A 215 14.22 15.26 -27.56
C ASP A 215 13.24 14.95 -26.45
N SER A 216 13.70 14.84 -25.21
CA SER A 216 12.86 14.62 -24.03
C SER A 216 11.91 15.79 -23.79
N ILE A 217 12.36 17.04 -23.96
CA ILE A 217 11.50 18.23 -23.90
C ILE A 217 10.44 18.17 -25.00
N GLY A 218 10.85 17.95 -26.25
CA GLY A 218 9.92 17.89 -27.40
C GLY A 218 8.87 16.81 -27.25
N TYR A 219 9.26 15.62 -26.77
CA TYR A 219 8.33 14.53 -26.48
C TYR A 219 7.30 14.93 -25.41
N CYS A 220 7.76 15.46 -24.28
CA CYS A 220 6.88 15.86 -23.18
C CYS A 220 5.98 17.06 -23.57
N GLU A 221 6.48 18.05 -24.31
CA GLU A 221 5.65 19.15 -24.81
C GLU A 221 4.54 18.68 -25.75
N LYS A 222 4.82 17.70 -26.60
CA LYS A 222 3.81 17.10 -27.48
C LYS A 222 2.77 16.33 -26.66
N LEU A 223 3.21 15.50 -25.71
CA LEU A 223 2.33 14.68 -24.89
C LEU A 223 1.37 15.52 -24.03
N PHE A 224 1.85 16.62 -23.47
CA PHE A 224 1.10 17.51 -22.58
C PHE A 224 0.69 18.82 -23.25
N ALA A 225 0.59 18.87 -24.59
CA ALA A 225 0.34 20.12 -25.33
C ALA A 225 -0.95 20.84 -24.90
N GLU A 226 -2.04 20.09 -24.66
CA GLU A 226 -3.30 20.64 -24.16
C GLU A 226 -3.17 21.24 -22.77
N ASP A 227 -2.34 20.63 -21.94
CA ASP A 227 -2.13 21.08 -20.56
C ASP A 227 -1.14 22.24 -20.50
N LEU A 228 -0.16 22.29 -21.36
CA LEU A 228 0.80 23.38 -21.48
C LEU A 228 0.21 24.64 -22.16
N ARG A 229 -0.84 24.50 -23.00
CA ARG A 229 -1.53 25.63 -23.66
C ARG A 229 -0.59 26.59 -24.39
N GLY A 230 0.40 26.06 -25.11
CA GLY A 230 1.40 26.84 -25.84
C GLY A 230 2.59 27.34 -25.05
N HIS A 231 2.62 27.09 -23.74
CA HIS A 231 3.83 27.35 -22.93
C HIS A 231 4.89 26.28 -23.14
N ARG A 232 6.16 26.63 -22.88
CA ARG A 232 7.32 25.76 -23.07
C ARG A 232 7.72 25.09 -21.75
N LEU A 233 8.33 23.91 -21.88
CA LEU A 233 9.09 23.29 -20.80
C LEU A 233 10.50 23.92 -20.73
N LEU A 234 10.96 24.14 -19.51
CA LEU A 234 12.25 24.71 -19.21
C LEU A 234 13.17 23.63 -18.62
N SER A 235 14.40 23.55 -19.08
CA SER A 235 15.38 22.64 -18.54
C SER A 235 16.34 23.31 -17.55
N ASN A 236 16.83 22.53 -16.60
CA ASN A 236 17.93 22.87 -15.71
C ASN A 236 18.77 21.61 -15.49
N ARG A 237 19.47 21.14 -16.54
CA ARG A 237 20.16 19.84 -16.59
C ARG A 237 19.21 18.68 -16.28
N SER A 238 18.05 18.71 -16.91
CA SER A 238 16.97 17.74 -16.68
C SER A 238 17.33 16.40 -17.32
N MET A 239 17.30 15.33 -16.55
CA MET A 239 17.60 13.96 -16.98
C MET A 239 16.61 12.99 -16.44
N TRP A 240 16.33 11.94 -17.19
CA TRP A 240 15.54 10.81 -16.71
C TRP A 240 16.32 9.98 -15.69
N ILE A 241 15.84 9.92 -14.47
CA ILE A 241 16.48 9.19 -13.38
C ILE A 241 15.46 8.37 -12.58
N PRO A 242 15.87 7.24 -11.98
CA PRO A 242 15.05 6.56 -10.98
C PRO A 242 15.13 7.28 -9.64
N PHE A 243 14.09 7.25 -8.85
CA PHE A 243 14.19 7.70 -7.47
C PHE A 243 15.00 6.71 -6.63
N VAL A 244 15.92 7.25 -5.82
CA VAL A 244 16.76 6.45 -4.91
C VAL A 244 16.32 6.70 -3.48
N THR A 245 15.82 5.67 -2.81
CA THR A 245 15.54 5.71 -1.37
C THR A 245 16.79 5.33 -0.60
N VAL A 246 17.27 6.26 0.23
CA VAL A 246 18.41 6.10 1.14
C VAL A 246 17.89 5.81 2.55
N ARG A 247 18.40 4.75 3.16
CA ARG A 247 18.20 4.41 4.57
C ARG A 247 19.50 4.02 5.23
N ASN A 248 19.75 4.53 6.43
CA ASN A 248 20.91 4.19 7.23
C ASN A 248 20.47 3.68 8.60
N ARG A 249 21.14 2.63 9.11
CA ARG A 249 20.91 2.09 10.43
C ARG A 249 21.42 3.05 11.52
N SER A 250 22.55 3.74 11.25
CA SER A 250 23.07 4.84 12.05
C SER A 250 23.31 6.06 11.15
N TRP A 251 23.13 7.27 11.72
CA TRP A 251 23.38 8.54 11.03
C TRP A 251 24.67 9.19 11.47
N ARG A 252 25.45 8.52 12.29
CA ARG A 252 26.69 9.04 12.87
C ARG A 252 27.79 7.99 12.91
N HIS A 253 29.03 8.46 12.81
CA HIS A 253 30.23 7.66 13.02
C HIS A 253 31.33 8.58 13.58
N ARG A 254 31.81 8.31 14.82
CA ARG A 254 32.76 9.18 15.52
C ARG A 254 32.29 10.64 15.56
N ASN A 255 33.04 11.56 14.94
CA ASN A 255 32.73 12.98 14.80
C ASN A 255 32.01 13.35 13.50
N ILE A 256 31.54 12.38 12.72
CA ILE A 256 30.82 12.59 11.46
C ILE A 256 29.32 12.32 11.69
N VAL A 257 28.46 13.24 11.21
CA VAL A 257 27.00 13.09 11.25
C VAL A 257 26.39 13.36 9.87
N LEU A 258 25.41 12.53 9.47
CA LEU A 258 24.67 12.71 8.21
C LEU A 258 23.43 13.57 8.43
N LEU A 259 23.15 14.47 7.46
CA LEU A 259 21.92 15.29 7.41
C LEU A 259 21.27 15.26 6.03
N GLY A 260 19.93 15.38 6.02
CA GLY A 260 19.15 15.48 4.79
C GLY A 260 19.33 14.28 3.87
N ASP A 261 19.45 14.52 2.56
CA ASP A 261 19.53 13.43 1.57
C ASP A 261 20.79 12.54 1.71
N ALA A 262 21.79 12.97 2.44
CA ALA A 262 22.91 12.12 2.82
C ALA A 262 22.49 11.05 3.84
N ALA A 263 21.61 11.40 4.78
CA ALA A 263 21.09 10.51 5.81
C ALA A 263 19.90 9.68 5.30
N HIS A 264 18.96 10.32 4.59
CA HIS A 264 17.71 9.73 4.14
C HIS A 264 17.09 10.49 2.98
N THR A 265 16.39 9.79 2.10
CA THR A 265 15.57 10.42 1.05
C THR A 265 14.12 9.97 1.17
N ALA A 266 13.19 10.84 0.83
CA ALA A 266 11.76 10.54 0.73
C ALA A 266 11.26 10.93 -0.65
N HIS A 267 10.41 10.08 -1.27
CA HIS A 267 9.92 10.30 -2.63
C HIS A 267 9.24 11.67 -2.75
N PHE A 268 9.52 12.39 -3.84
CA PHE A 268 9.06 13.77 -4.06
C PHE A 268 7.54 13.94 -4.08
N SER A 269 6.80 12.86 -4.36
CA SER A 269 5.32 12.88 -4.43
C SER A 269 4.59 13.23 -3.14
N ILE A 270 5.30 13.31 -2.00
CA ILE A 270 4.75 13.80 -0.73
C ILE A 270 5.31 15.17 -0.31
N GLY A 271 6.19 15.78 -1.14
CA GLY A 271 6.67 17.15 -0.95
C GLY A 271 7.47 17.41 0.33
N SER A 272 8.25 16.43 0.83
CA SER A 272 8.84 16.53 2.18
C SER A 272 10.36 16.60 2.24
N GLY A 273 11.11 16.41 1.14
CA GLY A 273 12.57 16.27 1.19
C GLY A 273 13.28 17.47 1.81
N THR A 274 13.06 18.68 1.29
CA THR A 274 13.68 19.91 1.80
C THR A 274 13.25 20.20 3.24
N LYS A 275 11.98 19.99 3.54
CA LYS A 275 11.45 20.11 4.90
C LYS A 275 12.20 19.22 5.89
N LEU A 276 12.29 17.92 5.63
CA LEU A 276 12.96 16.97 6.51
C LEU A 276 14.43 17.36 6.73
N ALA A 277 15.11 17.80 5.66
CA ALA A 277 16.49 18.25 5.72
C ALA A 277 16.69 19.48 6.63
N MET A 278 15.76 20.42 6.62
CA MET A 278 15.81 21.60 7.50
C MET A 278 15.41 21.26 8.94
N GLU A 279 14.46 20.36 9.16
CA GLU A 279 14.12 19.85 10.49
C GLU A 279 15.28 19.07 11.13
N ASP A 280 16.06 18.33 10.33
CA ASP A 280 17.29 17.67 10.81
C ASP A 280 18.29 18.70 11.34
N ALA A 281 18.46 19.81 10.62
CA ALA A 281 19.33 20.91 11.04
C ALA A 281 18.88 21.51 12.39
N ILE A 282 17.56 21.72 12.57
CA ILE A 282 17.00 22.22 13.83
C ILE A 282 17.29 21.23 14.97
N SER A 283 17.00 19.95 14.77
CA SER A 283 17.17 18.94 15.81
C SER A 283 18.66 18.77 16.20
N LEU A 284 19.56 18.77 15.21
CA LEU A 284 21.00 18.72 15.49
C LEU A 284 21.47 19.91 16.31
N ALA A 285 21.08 21.13 15.92
CA ALA A 285 21.46 22.35 16.65
C ALA A 285 20.91 22.33 18.09
N ARG A 286 19.66 21.97 18.30
CA ARG A 286 19.06 21.81 19.63
C ARG A 286 19.76 20.72 20.47
N ALA A 287 20.15 19.60 19.86
CA ALA A 287 20.87 18.54 20.55
C ALA A 287 22.28 18.99 21.00
N MET A 288 22.98 19.70 20.13
CA MET A 288 24.30 20.28 20.46
C MET A 288 24.22 21.32 21.58
N GLU A 289 23.17 22.13 21.59
CA GLU A 289 22.93 23.11 22.68
C GLU A 289 22.60 22.43 24.01
N ARG A 290 21.75 21.40 24.00
CA ARG A 290 21.38 20.63 25.21
C ARG A 290 22.57 19.87 25.81
N ARG A 291 23.49 19.38 24.98
CA ARG A 291 24.64 18.53 25.36
C ARG A 291 25.97 19.24 25.21
N ARG A 292 26.04 20.52 25.55
CA ARG A 292 27.30 21.31 25.44
C ARG A 292 28.47 20.55 26.09
N GLY A 293 29.56 20.38 25.33
CA GLY A 293 30.76 19.67 25.76
C GLY A 293 30.72 18.15 25.60
N ASP A 294 29.59 17.53 25.23
CA ASP A 294 29.49 16.09 24.97
C ASP A 294 28.92 15.82 23.56
N LEU A 295 29.82 15.85 22.57
CA LEU A 295 29.49 15.63 21.16
C LEU A 295 28.78 14.29 20.95
N GLN A 296 29.24 13.20 21.60
CA GLN A 296 28.66 11.88 21.35
C GLN A 296 27.24 11.75 21.88
N ALA A 297 26.96 12.36 23.02
CA ALA A 297 25.60 12.43 23.55
C ALA A 297 24.70 13.29 22.65
N ALA A 298 25.18 14.43 22.15
CA ALA A 298 24.42 15.29 21.23
C ALA A 298 24.07 14.58 19.92
N LEU A 299 25.02 13.89 19.29
CA LEU A 299 24.76 13.14 18.07
C LEU A 299 23.83 11.94 18.29
N THR A 300 23.88 11.35 19.48
CA THR A 300 22.94 10.28 19.87
C THR A 300 21.52 10.81 20.02
N ASP A 301 21.34 11.91 20.74
CA ASP A 301 20.04 12.56 20.94
C ASP A 301 19.42 12.96 19.57
N TYR A 302 20.20 13.55 18.69
CA TYR A 302 19.77 13.90 17.32
C TYR A 302 19.24 12.67 16.54
N GLU A 303 20.01 11.59 16.51
CA GLU A 303 19.62 10.37 15.79
C GLU A 303 18.35 9.73 16.40
N MET A 304 18.28 9.65 17.72
CA MET A 304 17.12 9.07 18.43
C MET A 304 15.84 9.89 18.23
N GLU A 305 15.95 11.20 18.13
CA GLU A 305 14.81 12.10 17.93
C GLU A 305 14.32 12.07 16.48
N ARG A 306 15.23 12.14 15.50
CA ARG A 306 14.88 12.35 14.09
C ARG A 306 14.59 11.05 13.33
N ARG A 307 15.36 10.00 13.53
CA ARG A 307 15.25 8.77 12.74
C ARG A 307 13.84 8.17 12.77
N PRO A 308 13.14 8.01 13.92
CA PRO A 308 11.78 7.44 13.92
C PRO A 308 10.75 8.32 13.21
N VAL A 309 10.93 9.64 13.23
CA VAL A 309 10.06 10.58 12.50
C VAL A 309 10.25 10.40 11.00
N VAL A 310 11.51 10.38 10.55
CA VAL A 310 11.86 10.21 9.13
C VAL A 310 11.42 8.84 8.60
N GLU A 311 11.61 7.76 9.36
CA GLU A 311 11.19 6.41 8.97
C GLU A 311 9.69 6.37 8.66
N ARG A 312 8.84 6.98 9.49
CA ARG A 312 7.38 7.11 9.22
C ARG A 312 7.08 7.91 7.95
N PHE A 313 7.84 8.97 7.68
CA PHE A 313 7.70 9.71 6.43
C PHE A 313 8.13 8.89 5.22
N GLN A 314 9.22 8.12 5.34
CA GLN A 314 9.69 7.22 4.29
C GLN A 314 8.68 6.10 3.98
N GLU A 315 8.00 5.56 4.99
CA GLU A 315 6.92 4.57 4.79
C GLU A 315 5.78 5.15 3.95
N ALA A 316 5.28 6.34 4.31
CA ALA A 316 4.23 7.01 3.54
C ALA A 316 4.70 7.41 2.13
N ALA A 317 5.96 7.83 1.99
CA ALA A 317 6.57 8.14 0.70
C ALA A 317 6.72 6.90 -0.18
N ASP A 318 7.07 5.75 0.40
CA ASP A 318 7.15 4.48 -0.33
C ASP A 318 5.77 3.99 -0.80
N GLU A 319 4.72 4.15 0.01
CA GLU A 319 3.36 3.85 -0.43
C GLU A 319 2.92 4.75 -1.58
N SER A 320 3.16 6.05 -1.47
CA SER A 320 2.91 7.01 -2.55
C SER A 320 3.71 6.67 -3.82
N ARG A 321 4.99 6.32 -3.69
CA ARG A 321 5.84 5.89 -4.81
C ARG A 321 5.30 4.63 -5.50
N ARG A 322 4.92 3.61 -4.72
CA ARG A 322 4.33 2.37 -5.27
C ARG A 322 3.04 2.65 -6.04
N TYR A 323 2.20 3.57 -5.55
CA TYR A 323 1.02 4.02 -6.29
C TYR A 323 1.42 4.57 -7.66
N PHE A 324 2.37 5.51 -7.73
CA PHE A 324 2.80 6.11 -9.00
C PHE A 324 3.51 5.13 -9.93
N GLU A 325 4.26 4.16 -9.40
CA GLU A 325 4.87 3.08 -10.17
C GLU A 325 3.84 2.09 -10.76
N THR A 326 2.61 2.08 -10.27
CA THR A 326 1.54 1.15 -10.70
C THR A 326 0.25 1.85 -11.07
N THR A 327 0.27 3.16 -11.32
CA THR A 327 -0.93 3.96 -11.60
C THR A 327 -1.73 3.46 -12.80
N SER A 328 -1.06 2.91 -13.81
CA SER A 328 -1.69 2.29 -14.99
C SER A 328 -2.67 1.16 -14.64
N ARG A 329 -2.54 0.53 -13.47
CA ARG A 329 -3.49 -0.45 -12.94
C ARG A 329 -4.90 0.13 -12.78
N TYR A 330 -4.99 1.42 -12.46
CA TYR A 330 -6.22 2.12 -12.15
C TYR A 330 -6.83 2.87 -13.34
N ARG A 331 -6.28 2.69 -14.54
CA ARG A 331 -6.70 3.39 -15.76
C ARG A 331 -8.16 3.16 -16.17
N HIS A 332 -8.82 2.12 -15.64
CA HIS A 332 -10.23 1.81 -15.90
C HIS A 332 -11.19 2.54 -14.96
N LEU A 333 -10.69 3.09 -13.84
CA LEU A 333 -11.53 3.72 -12.83
C LEU A 333 -12.22 4.98 -13.35
N ASP A 334 -13.41 5.22 -12.83
CA ASP A 334 -14.10 6.49 -12.93
C ASP A 334 -13.22 7.62 -12.35
N PRO A 335 -13.21 8.82 -12.97
CA PRO A 335 -12.38 9.94 -12.52
C PRO A 335 -12.54 10.31 -11.06
N MET A 336 -13.76 10.26 -10.50
CA MET A 336 -14.01 10.56 -9.08
C MET A 336 -13.28 9.57 -8.15
N ARG A 337 -13.38 8.27 -8.43
CA ARG A 337 -12.71 7.22 -7.65
C ARG A 337 -11.19 7.25 -7.82
N PHE A 338 -10.73 7.52 -9.04
CA PHE A 338 -9.30 7.69 -9.33
C PHE A 338 -8.71 8.84 -8.52
N ALA A 339 -9.41 9.99 -8.48
CA ALA A 339 -8.99 11.15 -7.70
C ALA A 339 -8.98 10.85 -6.19
N PHE A 340 -10.00 10.17 -5.68
CA PHE A 340 -10.05 9.78 -4.27
C PHE A 340 -8.87 8.86 -3.89
N LEU A 341 -8.59 7.85 -4.72
CA LEU A 341 -7.47 6.95 -4.52
C LEU A 341 -6.13 7.70 -4.53
N LEU A 342 -5.93 8.64 -5.49
CA LEU A 342 -4.74 9.48 -5.56
C LEU A 342 -4.57 10.32 -4.30
N LEU A 343 -5.62 10.95 -3.79
CA LEU A 343 -5.57 11.82 -2.60
C LEU A 343 -5.25 11.01 -1.32
N THR A 344 -5.70 9.75 -1.26
CA THR A 344 -5.51 8.87 -0.07
C THR A 344 -4.34 7.90 -0.19
N ARG A 345 -3.61 7.88 -1.31
CA ARG A 345 -2.56 6.89 -1.68
C ARG A 345 -1.46 6.66 -0.64
N SER A 346 -1.11 7.68 0.11
CA SER A 346 -0.01 7.62 1.10
C SER A 346 -0.43 7.11 2.48
N GLY A 347 -1.73 6.84 2.68
CA GLY A 347 -2.28 6.48 3.99
C GLY A 347 -2.26 7.58 5.05
N ARG A 348 -1.72 8.78 4.74
CA ARG A 348 -1.71 9.96 5.64
C ARG A 348 -3.00 10.76 5.63
N ILE A 349 -3.73 10.65 4.54
CA ILE A 349 -5.07 11.20 4.34
C ILE A 349 -5.99 10.00 4.14
N ASP A 350 -7.04 9.93 4.92
CA ASP A 350 -8.11 8.96 4.79
C ASP A 350 -9.45 9.69 4.55
N TYR A 351 -10.55 8.96 4.50
CA TYR A 351 -11.87 9.53 4.23
C TYR A 351 -12.26 10.62 5.22
N ASP A 352 -12.07 10.39 6.53
CA ASP A 352 -12.45 11.37 7.56
C ASP A 352 -11.57 12.62 7.51
N VAL A 353 -10.25 12.45 7.34
CA VAL A 353 -9.30 13.57 7.18
C VAL A 353 -9.63 14.38 5.92
N LEU A 354 -9.98 13.70 4.81
CA LEU A 354 -10.36 14.37 3.59
C LEU A 354 -11.68 15.13 3.75
N ARG A 355 -12.64 14.55 4.45
CA ARG A 355 -13.92 15.20 4.78
C ARG A 355 -13.74 16.46 5.62
N LEU A 356 -12.80 16.45 6.57
CA LEU A 356 -12.47 17.64 7.36
C LEU A 356 -11.81 18.76 6.53
N ARG A 357 -11.09 18.41 5.47
CA ARG A 357 -10.43 19.37 4.59
C ARG A 357 -11.36 19.90 3.52
N ASP A 358 -12.08 19.01 2.88
CA ASP A 358 -12.97 19.29 1.75
C ASP A 358 -14.26 18.49 1.87
N THR A 359 -15.20 19.00 2.67
CA THR A 359 -16.52 18.38 2.87
C THR A 359 -17.27 18.23 1.54
N ARG A 360 -17.20 19.25 0.67
CA ARG A 360 -17.89 19.25 -0.63
C ARG A 360 -17.41 18.09 -1.52
N TYR A 361 -16.08 17.93 -1.66
CA TYR A 361 -15.54 16.84 -2.48
C TYR A 361 -15.96 15.47 -1.95
N VAL A 362 -15.95 15.27 -0.62
CA VAL A 362 -16.39 13.99 -0.04
C VAL A 362 -17.90 13.78 -0.21
N GLU A 363 -18.72 14.82 -0.15
CA GLU A 363 -20.15 14.73 -0.48
C GLU A 363 -20.40 14.35 -1.94
N GLU A 364 -19.56 14.83 -2.88
CA GLU A 364 -19.59 14.40 -4.28
C GLU A 364 -19.22 12.92 -4.44
N VAL A 365 -18.23 12.42 -3.68
CA VAL A 365 -17.87 10.99 -3.61
C VAL A 365 -19.03 10.17 -3.05
N ASP A 366 -19.64 10.60 -1.95
CA ASP A 366 -20.80 9.92 -1.34
C ASP A 366 -21.97 9.87 -2.33
N GLY A 367 -22.24 10.98 -3.03
CA GLY A 367 -23.26 11.07 -4.07
C GLY A 367 -23.01 10.09 -5.23
N TRP A 368 -21.77 9.92 -5.64
CA TRP A 368 -21.40 8.93 -6.66
C TRP A 368 -21.76 7.50 -6.22
N PHE A 369 -21.51 7.15 -4.94
CA PHE A 369 -21.88 5.84 -4.38
C PHE A 369 -23.37 5.65 -4.14
N ALA A 370 -24.11 6.74 -3.95
CA ALA A 370 -25.54 6.70 -3.64
C ALA A 370 -26.39 6.17 -4.80
N GLY A 371 -25.91 6.26 -6.05
CA GLY A 371 -26.61 5.71 -7.21
C GLY A 371 -28.06 6.22 -7.39
N GLY A 372 -28.34 7.46 -6.92
CA GLY A 372 -29.68 8.05 -6.97
C GLY A 372 -30.53 7.91 -5.70
N LEU A 373 -29.97 7.43 -4.59
CA LEU A 373 -30.62 7.46 -3.28
C LEU A 373 -30.90 8.92 -2.84
N ALA A 374 -32.02 9.15 -2.17
CA ALA A 374 -32.42 10.49 -1.71
C ALA A 374 -31.43 11.10 -0.70
N VAL A 375 -30.73 10.27 0.07
CA VAL A 375 -29.66 10.68 0.98
C VAL A 375 -28.45 9.84 0.63
N ALA A 376 -27.33 10.49 0.33
CA ALA A 376 -26.07 9.84 0.01
C ALA A 376 -25.42 9.29 1.29
N PRO A 377 -25.32 7.97 1.47
CA PRO A 377 -24.60 7.41 2.60
C PRO A 377 -23.09 7.42 2.30
N PRO A 378 -22.23 7.38 3.34
CA PRO A 378 -20.81 7.10 3.14
C PRO A 378 -20.59 5.78 2.38
N PRO A 379 -19.48 5.63 1.63
CA PRO A 379 -19.24 4.47 0.75
C PRO A 379 -19.39 3.11 1.41
N ALA A 380 -19.02 2.97 2.68
CA ALA A 380 -19.20 1.73 3.45
C ALA A 380 -20.67 1.32 3.64
N LEU A 381 -21.58 2.29 3.67
CA LEU A 381 -23.01 2.09 3.86
C LEU A 381 -23.81 2.10 2.55
N ALA A 382 -23.15 2.37 1.42
CA ALA A 382 -23.77 2.32 0.11
C ALA A 382 -24.07 0.85 -0.30
N PRO A 383 -25.19 0.57 -1.00
CA PRO A 383 -25.53 -0.77 -1.43
C PRO A 383 -24.51 -1.31 -2.45
N LEU A 384 -24.47 -2.63 -2.58
CA LEU A 384 -23.69 -3.33 -3.61
C LEU A 384 -24.52 -4.44 -4.23
N ARG A 385 -24.64 -4.43 -5.54
CA ARG A 385 -25.27 -5.52 -6.28
C ARG A 385 -24.22 -6.53 -6.78
N LEU A 386 -24.45 -7.81 -6.47
CA LEU A 386 -23.69 -8.95 -6.99
C LEU A 386 -24.70 -9.91 -7.61
N ARG A 387 -24.68 -10.07 -8.92
CA ARG A 387 -25.77 -10.73 -9.68
C ARG A 387 -27.13 -10.11 -9.29
N ASP A 388 -28.08 -10.91 -8.85
CA ASP A 388 -29.39 -10.41 -8.41
C ASP A 388 -29.47 -10.13 -6.90
N LEU A 389 -28.43 -10.46 -6.14
CA LEU A 389 -28.33 -10.13 -4.72
C LEU A 389 -27.93 -8.66 -4.53
N GLU A 390 -28.75 -7.91 -3.81
CA GLU A 390 -28.42 -6.57 -3.35
C GLU A 390 -28.04 -6.59 -1.86
N LEU A 391 -26.78 -6.32 -1.58
CA LEU A 391 -26.27 -6.10 -0.23
C LEU A 391 -26.58 -4.66 0.19
N ARG A 392 -27.20 -4.47 1.35
CA ARG A 392 -27.60 -3.15 1.86
C ARG A 392 -26.44 -2.22 2.20
N ASN A 393 -25.25 -2.77 2.44
CA ASN A 393 -24.02 -2.05 2.69
C ASN A 393 -22.79 -2.92 2.35
N ARG A 394 -21.60 -2.34 2.43
CA ARG A 394 -20.33 -2.96 2.03
C ARG A 394 -19.53 -3.53 3.20
N VAL A 395 -20.13 -3.63 4.37
CA VAL A 395 -19.48 -4.20 5.56
C VAL A 395 -19.81 -5.69 5.64
N VAL A 396 -18.78 -6.48 5.91
CA VAL A 396 -18.87 -7.93 6.12
C VAL A 396 -18.53 -8.24 7.57
N ALA A 397 -19.34 -9.05 8.23
CA ALA A 397 -18.98 -9.71 9.48
C ALA A 397 -18.54 -11.15 9.18
N SER A 398 -17.40 -11.56 9.71
CA SER A 398 -16.93 -12.95 9.62
C SER A 398 -16.49 -13.43 11.01
N PRO A 399 -17.44 -13.86 11.85
CA PRO A 399 -17.14 -14.29 13.21
C PRO A 399 -16.27 -15.55 13.18
N VAL A 400 -15.39 -15.67 14.18
CA VAL A 400 -14.69 -16.93 14.45
C VAL A 400 -15.70 -17.85 15.14
N LEU A 401 -16.04 -18.95 14.47
CA LEU A 401 -17.01 -19.90 15.01
C LEU A 401 -16.37 -20.73 16.14
N PRO A 402 -17.06 -20.91 17.27
CA PRO A 402 -16.73 -21.93 18.26
C PRO A 402 -16.72 -23.32 17.63
N GLU A 403 -16.15 -24.31 18.31
CA GLU A 403 -16.11 -25.70 17.85
C GLU A 403 -17.01 -26.59 18.73
N ASP A 404 -18.27 -26.14 18.92
CA ASP A 404 -19.29 -26.80 19.71
C ASP A 404 -20.25 -27.67 18.89
N GLY A 405 -20.05 -27.73 17.56
CA GLY A 405 -20.81 -28.61 16.66
C GLY A 405 -20.50 -30.10 16.88
N SER A 406 -21.37 -30.94 16.34
CA SER A 406 -21.22 -32.40 16.39
C SER A 406 -21.67 -33.02 15.08
N ASP A 407 -20.82 -33.87 14.50
CA ASP A 407 -21.07 -34.60 13.23
C ASP A 407 -21.59 -33.70 12.09
N GLY A 408 -21.10 -32.46 12.03
CA GLY A 408 -21.47 -31.46 11.03
C GLY A 408 -22.70 -30.62 11.39
N HIS A 409 -23.46 -30.97 12.42
CA HIS A 409 -24.51 -30.11 12.93
C HIS A 409 -23.92 -28.87 13.56
N LEU A 410 -24.57 -27.72 13.32
CA LEU A 410 -24.25 -26.49 14.00
C LEU A 410 -24.51 -26.63 15.51
N GLY A 411 -23.52 -26.22 16.31
CA GLY A 411 -23.71 -26.00 17.74
C GLY A 411 -24.50 -24.72 18.03
N THR A 412 -25.02 -24.61 19.24
CA THR A 412 -25.78 -23.42 19.65
C THR A 412 -24.91 -22.16 19.62
N GLU A 413 -23.68 -22.23 20.14
CA GLU A 413 -22.74 -21.08 20.14
C GLU A 413 -22.34 -20.67 18.71
N GLN A 414 -22.23 -21.61 17.76
CA GLN A 414 -21.98 -21.31 16.35
C GLN A 414 -23.16 -20.56 15.72
N ALA A 415 -24.39 -21.03 15.96
CA ALA A 415 -25.60 -20.41 15.44
C ALA A 415 -25.80 -18.99 16.01
N ASP A 416 -25.60 -18.83 17.32
CA ASP A 416 -25.69 -17.55 18.01
C ASP A 416 -24.63 -16.56 17.47
N ALA A 417 -23.37 -17.00 17.31
CA ALA A 417 -22.29 -16.15 16.79
C ALA A 417 -22.57 -15.59 15.37
N LEU A 418 -23.25 -16.38 14.52
CA LEU A 418 -23.70 -15.93 13.20
C LEU A 418 -24.92 -15.00 13.28
N GLY A 419 -25.89 -15.32 14.11
CA GLY A 419 -27.09 -14.50 14.31
C GLY A 419 -26.81 -13.14 14.94
N GLU A 420 -25.93 -13.09 15.94
CA GLU A 420 -25.53 -11.85 16.63
C GLU A 420 -24.60 -10.97 15.76
N ALA A 421 -23.96 -11.55 14.74
CA ALA A 421 -23.15 -10.80 13.78
C ALA A 421 -23.97 -9.91 12.85
N ALA A 422 -25.30 -9.93 12.97
CA ALA A 422 -26.20 -9.14 12.15
C ALA A 422 -25.98 -7.62 12.31
N GLY A 423 -26.21 -6.88 11.23
CA GLY A 423 -25.94 -5.44 11.14
C GLY A 423 -25.13 -5.05 9.89
N PRO A 424 -24.05 -5.75 9.52
CA PRO A 424 -23.40 -5.68 8.21
C PRO A 424 -24.34 -6.07 7.06
N GLY A 425 -23.91 -5.78 5.82
CA GLY A 425 -24.62 -6.22 4.61
C GLY A 425 -24.50 -7.71 4.36
N LEU A 426 -23.39 -8.32 4.79
CA LEU A 426 -23.11 -9.74 4.63
C LEU A 426 -22.52 -10.33 5.93
N VAL A 427 -23.08 -11.44 6.39
CA VAL A 427 -22.49 -12.30 7.42
C VAL A 427 -21.88 -13.50 6.72
N LEU A 428 -20.58 -13.77 6.94
CA LEU A 428 -19.83 -14.78 6.22
C LEU A 428 -19.23 -15.81 7.19
N ALA A 429 -19.84 -17.01 7.21
CA ALA A 429 -19.37 -18.12 8.03
C ALA A 429 -18.00 -18.64 7.55
N ASP A 430 -17.14 -19.07 8.48
CA ASP A 430 -15.86 -19.71 8.15
C ASP A 430 -16.10 -21.14 7.62
N LEU A 431 -15.03 -21.92 7.42
CA LEU A 431 -15.06 -23.20 6.71
C LEU A 431 -16.20 -24.12 7.17
N VAL A 432 -17.10 -24.45 6.23
CA VAL A 432 -18.17 -25.43 6.35
C VAL A 432 -17.79 -26.68 5.55
N ALA A 433 -17.71 -27.82 6.22
CA ALA A 433 -17.21 -29.05 5.63
C ALA A 433 -18.18 -29.64 4.60
N VAL A 434 -17.67 -30.04 3.43
CA VAL A 434 -18.45 -30.66 2.32
C VAL A 434 -18.63 -32.17 2.49
N SER A 435 -17.85 -32.81 3.37
CA SER A 435 -17.98 -34.23 3.75
C SER A 435 -17.52 -34.43 5.19
N ALA A 436 -17.79 -35.63 5.74
CA ALA A 436 -17.34 -35.99 7.08
C ALA A 436 -15.79 -35.96 7.20
N HIS A 437 -15.08 -36.29 6.11
CA HIS A 437 -13.63 -36.26 6.05
C HIS A 437 -13.07 -34.86 5.70
N ALA A 438 -13.92 -33.93 5.30
CA ALA A 438 -13.54 -32.56 4.98
C ALA A 438 -13.41 -31.65 6.21
N ARG A 439 -13.77 -32.11 7.40
CA ARG A 439 -13.75 -31.33 8.65
C ARG A 439 -12.32 -31.02 9.11
N VAL A 440 -12.15 -29.86 9.73
CA VAL A 440 -10.89 -29.55 10.45
C VAL A 440 -10.84 -30.35 11.75
N SER A 441 -11.93 -30.27 12.56
CA SER A 441 -12.09 -30.99 13.84
C SER A 441 -13.49 -31.60 13.92
N LEU A 442 -13.71 -32.41 14.96
CA LEU A 442 -15.03 -33.01 15.21
C LEU A 442 -16.14 -31.99 15.43
N GLY A 443 -15.79 -30.77 15.91
CA GLY A 443 -16.71 -29.67 16.14
C GLY A 443 -16.95 -28.76 14.91
N SER A 444 -16.36 -29.08 13.75
CA SER A 444 -16.56 -28.28 12.54
C SER A 444 -18.00 -28.43 12.00
N PRO A 445 -18.65 -27.30 11.60
CA PRO A 445 -19.95 -27.37 10.94
C PRO A 445 -19.83 -27.95 9.53
N GLY A 446 -20.89 -28.53 9.00
CA GLY A 446 -20.94 -29.16 7.68
C GLY A 446 -22.24 -28.94 6.93
N LEU A 447 -22.19 -29.28 5.64
CA LEU A 447 -23.34 -29.33 4.71
C LEU A 447 -23.31 -30.65 3.89
N TYR A 448 -22.88 -31.75 4.50
CA TYR A 448 -22.67 -33.02 3.81
C TYR A 448 -23.81 -34.03 4.02
N ARG A 449 -24.83 -33.70 4.80
CA ARG A 449 -26.09 -34.48 4.99
C ARG A 449 -27.26 -33.56 4.92
N ASP A 450 -28.46 -34.11 4.54
CA ASP A 450 -29.68 -33.34 4.41
C ASP A 450 -30.19 -32.84 5.78
N GLU A 451 -29.87 -33.55 6.86
CA GLU A 451 -30.17 -33.16 8.23
C GLU A 451 -29.50 -31.87 8.67
N HIS A 452 -28.42 -31.47 8.05
CA HIS A 452 -27.72 -30.21 8.34
C HIS A 452 -28.48 -28.98 7.81
N VAL A 453 -29.34 -29.16 6.76
CA VAL A 453 -30.04 -28.07 6.08
C VAL A 453 -30.96 -27.29 7.05
N GLY A 454 -31.59 -27.99 7.97
CA GLY A 454 -32.51 -27.36 8.94
C GLY A 454 -31.82 -26.34 9.84
N GLY A 455 -30.64 -26.68 10.38
CA GLY A 455 -29.84 -25.78 11.21
C GLY A 455 -29.36 -24.53 10.45
N TRP A 456 -28.85 -24.72 9.24
CA TRP A 456 -28.41 -23.60 8.39
C TRP A 456 -29.55 -22.71 7.94
N ARG A 457 -30.74 -23.27 7.69
CA ARG A 457 -31.95 -22.51 7.36
C ARG A 457 -32.36 -21.62 8.52
N ALA A 458 -32.35 -22.12 9.76
CA ALA A 458 -32.63 -21.32 10.93
C ALA A 458 -31.67 -20.15 11.12
N VAL A 459 -30.37 -20.37 10.87
CA VAL A 459 -29.37 -19.29 10.87
C VAL A 459 -29.65 -18.30 9.76
N ALA A 460 -29.98 -18.75 8.54
CA ALA A 460 -30.32 -17.87 7.43
C ALA A 460 -31.53 -16.99 7.77
N GLU A 461 -32.58 -17.54 8.36
CA GLU A 461 -33.76 -16.79 8.79
C GLU A 461 -33.43 -15.75 9.86
N ALA A 462 -32.56 -16.08 10.82
CA ALA A 462 -32.12 -15.13 11.85
C ALA A 462 -31.31 -13.96 11.24
N VAL A 463 -30.37 -14.25 10.32
CA VAL A 463 -29.54 -13.24 9.62
C VAL A 463 -30.43 -12.37 8.71
N HIS A 464 -31.34 -12.96 7.93
CA HIS A 464 -32.29 -12.24 7.08
C HIS A 464 -33.23 -11.34 7.88
N GLY A 465 -33.61 -11.75 9.10
CA GLY A 465 -34.42 -10.93 10.02
C GLY A 465 -33.79 -9.58 10.36
N SER A 466 -32.46 -9.45 10.21
CA SER A 466 -31.73 -8.19 10.35
C SER A 466 -31.43 -7.50 9.00
N ALA A 467 -32.02 -7.96 7.92
CA ALA A 467 -31.79 -7.50 6.55
C ALA A 467 -30.30 -7.63 6.09
N ALA A 468 -29.57 -8.61 6.62
CA ALA A 468 -28.26 -9.01 6.15
C ALA A 468 -28.36 -10.26 5.27
N ALA A 469 -27.43 -10.42 4.32
CA ALA A 469 -27.28 -11.67 3.58
C ALA A 469 -26.39 -12.65 4.36
N LEU A 470 -26.62 -13.96 4.19
CA LEU A 470 -25.78 -15.02 4.73
C LEU A 470 -24.88 -15.61 3.63
N GLY A 471 -23.58 -15.61 3.85
CA GLY A 471 -22.62 -16.33 3.03
C GLY A 471 -21.94 -17.46 3.80
N VAL A 472 -21.54 -18.51 3.12
CA VAL A 472 -20.74 -19.60 3.69
C VAL A 472 -19.51 -19.90 2.83
N ARG A 473 -18.40 -20.25 3.49
CA ARG A 473 -17.21 -20.81 2.82
C ARG A 473 -17.26 -22.33 2.91
N ILE A 474 -17.63 -23.01 1.83
CA ILE A 474 -17.56 -24.47 1.79
C ILE A 474 -16.16 -24.91 1.43
N GLY A 475 -15.72 -26.00 2.02
CA GLY A 475 -14.37 -26.49 1.74
C GLY A 475 -14.06 -27.84 2.36
N HIS A 476 -12.86 -28.33 2.03
CA HIS A 476 -12.28 -29.57 2.52
C HIS A 476 -10.93 -29.23 3.20
N ALA A 477 -10.82 -29.54 4.50
CA ALA A 477 -9.63 -29.22 5.28
C ALA A 477 -8.34 -29.88 4.74
N GLY A 478 -8.48 -30.96 3.94
CA GLY A 478 -7.35 -31.63 3.33
C GLY A 478 -6.34 -32.09 4.37
N ARG A 479 -5.06 -31.88 4.13
CA ARG A 479 -3.96 -32.25 5.03
C ARG A 479 -3.95 -31.53 6.38
N ARG A 480 -4.84 -30.56 6.61
CA ARG A 480 -5.08 -29.87 7.89
C ARG A 480 -6.34 -30.37 8.59
N GLY A 481 -6.95 -31.44 8.09
CA GLY A 481 -8.09 -32.11 8.72
C GLY A 481 -7.67 -33.04 9.84
N ALA A 482 -8.66 -33.72 10.43
CA ALA A 482 -8.48 -34.67 11.53
C ALA A 482 -7.71 -34.10 12.73
N CYS A 483 -8.01 -32.84 13.07
CA CYS A 483 -7.36 -32.14 14.17
C CYS A 483 -8.24 -32.10 15.43
N ARG A 484 -7.61 -31.87 16.57
CA ARG A 484 -8.28 -31.52 17.82
C ARG A 484 -8.85 -30.11 17.72
N PRO A 485 -9.86 -29.78 18.54
CA PRO A 485 -10.35 -28.42 18.67
C PRO A 485 -9.23 -27.43 18.97
N ARG A 486 -9.33 -26.19 18.43
CA ARG A 486 -8.33 -25.12 18.60
C ARG A 486 -7.94 -24.80 20.03
N ARG A 487 -8.91 -24.91 20.96
CA ARG A 487 -8.67 -24.74 22.41
C ARG A 487 -7.64 -25.71 22.98
N GLU A 488 -7.43 -26.84 22.32
CA GLU A 488 -6.43 -27.87 22.70
C GLU A 488 -5.09 -27.69 21.95
N GLY A 489 -4.97 -26.63 21.13
CA GLY A 489 -3.81 -26.25 20.34
C GLY A 489 -4.06 -26.33 18.84
N LEU A 490 -3.44 -25.39 18.11
CA LEU A 490 -3.61 -25.29 16.66
C LEU A 490 -2.98 -26.49 15.94
N ASP A 491 -3.69 -27.01 14.92
CA ASP A 491 -3.23 -28.06 14.00
C ASP A 491 -2.68 -29.32 14.69
N ARG A 492 -3.19 -29.65 15.87
CA ARG A 492 -2.82 -30.88 16.59
C ARG A 492 -3.66 -32.06 16.10
N PRO A 493 -3.05 -33.10 15.53
CA PRO A 493 -3.79 -34.27 15.03
C PRO A 493 -4.58 -34.98 16.12
N LEU A 494 -5.71 -35.60 15.76
CA LEU A 494 -6.40 -36.58 16.57
C LEU A 494 -5.50 -37.82 16.74
N ARG A 495 -5.42 -38.37 17.96
CA ARG A 495 -4.65 -39.57 18.24
C ARG A 495 -5.41 -40.85 17.91
N GLU A 496 -6.70 -40.82 18.21
CA GLU A 496 -7.64 -41.91 17.97
C GLU A 496 -8.82 -41.35 17.18
N SER A 497 -9.51 -42.15 16.40
CA SER A 497 -10.67 -41.76 15.58
C SER A 497 -10.36 -40.71 14.48
N GLY A 498 -9.12 -40.55 14.06
CA GLY A 498 -8.77 -39.76 12.90
C GLY A 498 -9.28 -40.39 11.60
N TRP A 499 -9.50 -39.56 10.61
CA TRP A 499 -9.89 -39.99 9.26
C TRP A 499 -8.76 -39.69 8.26
N PRO A 500 -8.74 -40.37 7.08
CA PRO A 500 -7.81 -40.08 6.01
C PRO A 500 -7.89 -38.65 5.58
N VAL A 501 -6.75 -37.99 5.38
CA VAL A 501 -6.63 -36.61 4.89
C VAL A 501 -6.11 -36.61 3.45
N LEU A 502 -6.57 -35.67 2.65
CA LEU A 502 -6.26 -35.60 1.23
C LEU A 502 -5.33 -34.43 0.91
N ALA A 503 -4.44 -34.60 -0.07
CA ALA A 503 -3.64 -33.51 -0.65
C ALA A 503 -3.17 -33.88 -2.08
N PRO A 504 -2.66 -32.91 -2.87
CA PRO A 504 -2.06 -33.19 -4.18
C PRO A 504 -0.75 -33.98 -4.11
N SER A 505 -0.06 -33.94 -2.96
CA SER A 505 1.21 -34.65 -2.74
C SER A 505 1.30 -35.16 -1.29
N PRO A 506 2.07 -36.23 -1.02
CA PRO A 506 2.15 -36.85 0.31
C PRO A 506 3.00 -36.00 1.30
N ILE A 507 2.66 -34.73 1.43
CA ILE A 507 3.36 -33.78 2.29
C ILE A 507 2.47 -33.44 3.49
N PRO A 508 2.77 -33.91 4.71
CA PRO A 508 1.99 -33.57 5.89
C PRO A 508 2.11 -32.07 6.24
N TYR A 509 1.10 -31.52 6.94
CA TYR A 509 1.12 -30.11 7.32
C TYR A 509 2.18 -29.79 8.39
N THR A 510 2.27 -30.62 9.41
CA THR A 510 3.32 -30.61 10.43
C THR A 510 3.99 -31.98 10.48
N ALA A 511 5.13 -32.12 11.17
CA ALA A 511 5.82 -33.39 11.34
C ALA A 511 4.97 -34.44 12.08
N SER A 512 3.98 -34.04 12.85
CA SER A 512 3.05 -34.90 13.58
C SER A 512 1.72 -35.14 12.86
N SER A 513 1.45 -34.43 11.75
CA SER A 513 0.23 -34.62 10.97
C SER A 513 0.28 -35.92 10.15
N PRO A 514 -0.87 -36.56 9.88
CA PRO A 514 -0.93 -37.71 8.99
C PRO A 514 -0.35 -37.42 7.60
N VAL A 515 0.25 -38.39 6.97
CA VAL A 515 0.62 -38.30 5.55
C VAL A 515 -0.66 -38.37 4.72
N PRO A 516 -0.94 -37.37 3.86
CA PRO A 516 -2.17 -37.38 3.10
C PRO A 516 -2.17 -38.39 1.96
N GLU A 517 -3.38 -38.91 1.66
CA GLU A 517 -3.67 -39.69 0.46
C GLU A 517 -3.75 -38.79 -0.78
N ASP A 518 -3.56 -39.35 -1.98
CA ASP A 518 -3.65 -38.58 -3.24
C ASP A 518 -5.10 -38.15 -3.54
N ALA A 519 -5.34 -36.87 -3.51
CA ALA A 519 -6.65 -36.30 -3.78
C ALA A 519 -7.13 -36.52 -5.23
N ALA A 520 -6.23 -36.74 -6.19
CA ALA A 520 -6.60 -36.98 -7.57
C ALA A 520 -7.26 -38.35 -7.78
N GLU A 521 -6.91 -39.36 -6.93
CA GLU A 521 -7.57 -40.67 -6.93
C GLU A 521 -9.02 -40.60 -6.40
N ARG A 522 -9.34 -39.60 -5.64
CA ARG A 522 -10.69 -39.37 -5.06
C ARG A 522 -11.42 -38.17 -5.72
N ARG A 523 -10.97 -37.81 -6.92
CA ARG A 523 -11.45 -36.61 -7.64
C ARG A 523 -12.97 -36.58 -7.77
N ASP A 524 -13.57 -37.61 -8.28
CA ASP A 524 -15.01 -37.64 -8.57
C ASP A 524 -15.86 -37.59 -7.30
N ASP A 525 -15.41 -38.25 -6.21
CA ASP A 525 -16.03 -38.17 -4.88
C ASP A 525 -15.99 -36.71 -4.36
N VAL A 526 -14.83 -36.06 -4.46
CA VAL A 526 -14.64 -34.67 -4.00
C VAL A 526 -15.51 -33.70 -4.81
N LEU A 527 -15.58 -33.87 -6.14
CA LEU A 527 -16.44 -33.01 -6.97
C LEU A 527 -17.92 -33.14 -6.57
N GLU A 528 -18.40 -34.37 -6.34
CA GLU A 528 -19.79 -34.60 -5.91
C GLU A 528 -20.03 -34.09 -4.48
N ASP A 529 -19.08 -34.26 -3.54
CA ASP A 529 -19.18 -33.70 -2.18
C ASP A 529 -19.40 -32.18 -2.21
N PHE A 530 -18.64 -31.46 -3.04
CA PHE A 530 -18.78 -30.00 -3.20
C PHE A 530 -20.11 -29.61 -3.88
N ALA A 531 -20.50 -30.32 -4.94
CA ALA A 531 -21.75 -30.08 -5.65
C ALA A 531 -22.96 -30.35 -4.75
N ALA A 532 -22.94 -31.46 -4.00
CA ALA A 532 -24.01 -31.80 -3.05
C ALA A 532 -24.10 -30.79 -1.90
N ALA A 533 -22.98 -30.32 -1.37
CA ALA A 533 -22.95 -29.26 -0.36
C ALA A 533 -23.52 -27.95 -0.90
N ALA A 534 -23.25 -27.59 -2.16
CA ALA A 534 -23.81 -26.42 -2.79
C ALA A 534 -25.34 -26.49 -2.97
N ARG A 535 -25.88 -27.66 -3.37
CA ARG A 535 -27.34 -27.87 -3.43
C ARG A 535 -27.98 -27.67 -2.05
N ARG A 536 -27.39 -28.26 -0.99
CA ARG A 536 -27.87 -28.10 0.40
C ARG A 536 -27.77 -26.65 0.88
N ALA A 537 -26.71 -25.93 0.49
CA ALA A 537 -26.60 -24.51 0.79
C ALA A 537 -27.72 -23.69 0.13
N ALA A 538 -28.08 -24.02 -1.11
CA ALA A 538 -29.20 -23.39 -1.82
C ALA A 538 -30.53 -23.69 -1.13
N ASP A 539 -30.77 -24.95 -0.70
CA ASP A 539 -31.95 -25.37 0.04
C ASP A 539 -32.05 -24.73 1.42
N ALA A 540 -30.92 -24.42 2.05
CA ALA A 540 -30.83 -23.70 3.30
C ALA A 540 -31.03 -22.18 3.16
N ARG A 541 -31.31 -21.68 1.95
CA ARG A 541 -31.46 -20.24 1.62
C ARG A 541 -30.24 -19.41 1.91
N ILE A 542 -29.04 -19.98 1.71
CA ILE A 542 -27.78 -19.23 1.75
C ILE A 542 -27.69 -18.35 0.50
N ASP A 543 -27.28 -17.08 0.65
CA ASP A 543 -27.29 -16.08 -0.41
C ASP A 543 -25.98 -16.05 -1.21
N VAL A 544 -24.84 -16.29 -0.55
CA VAL A 544 -23.49 -16.23 -1.14
C VAL A 544 -22.71 -17.50 -0.82
N LEU A 545 -22.14 -18.13 -1.83
CA LEU A 545 -21.28 -19.29 -1.66
C LEU A 545 -19.83 -18.97 -2.04
N LEU A 546 -18.89 -19.30 -1.16
CA LEU A 546 -17.46 -19.23 -1.48
C LEU A 546 -16.81 -20.61 -1.37
N LEU A 547 -15.93 -20.96 -2.32
CA LEU A 547 -15.06 -22.13 -2.19
C LEU A 547 -13.76 -21.73 -1.48
N ASP A 548 -13.30 -22.51 -0.51
CA ASP A 548 -12.05 -22.19 0.19
C ASP A 548 -10.82 -22.77 -0.55
N LEU A 549 -10.13 -21.89 -1.30
CA LEU A 549 -8.88 -22.16 -2.00
C LEU A 549 -7.69 -21.54 -1.24
N SER A 550 -7.67 -21.64 0.10
CA SER A 550 -6.67 -20.94 0.91
C SER A 550 -6.13 -21.77 2.07
N ARG A 551 -5.24 -21.21 2.86
CA ARG A 551 -4.75 -21.68 4.16
C ARG A 551 -4.14 -23.11 4.14
N GLY A 552 -3.74 -23.61 2.95
CA GLY A 552 -3.22 -24.98 2.80
C GLY A 552 -4.27 -26.07 2.99
N TYR A 553 -5.56 -25.75 2.93
CA TYR A 553 -6.68 -26.69 2.78
C TYR A 553 -6.64 -27.37 1.42
N LEU A 554 -7.50 -28.33 1.15
CA LEU A 554 -7.38 -29.21 -0.02
C LEU A 554 -7.18 -28.40 -1.32
N LEU A 555 -8.12 -27.55 -1.69
CA LEU A 555 -8.05 -26.80 -2.96
C LEU A 555 -6.88 -25.80 -2.97
N GLY A 556 -6.63 -25.10 -1.85
CA GLY A 556 -5.48 -24.20 -1.70
C GLY A 556 -4.14 -24.93 -1.79
N SER A 557 -4.07 -26.19 -1.35
CA SER A 557 -2.84 -26.99 -1.42
C SER A 557 -2.48 -27.40 -2.85
N PHE A 558 -3.43 -27.44 -3.78
CA PHE A 558 -3.14 -27.62 -5.21
C PHE A 558 -2.47 -26.40 -5.82
N LEU A 559 -2.84 -25.18 -5.41
CA LEU A 559 -2.35 -23.95 -6.01
C LEU A 559 -0.85 -23.70 -5.73
N SER A 560 -0.40 -24.00 -4.52
CA SER A 560 0.96 -23.68 -4.08
C SER A 560 1.99 -24.72 -4.52
N PRO A 561 3.12 -24.29 -5.11
CA PRO A 561 4.23 -25.19 -5.44
C PRO A 561 4.91 -25.80 -4.21
N LEU A 562 4.72 -25.25 -3.01
CA LEU A 562 5.24 -25.81 -1.76
C LEU A 562 4.50 -27.09 -1.34
N THR A 563 3.28 -27.26 -1.79
CA THR A 563 2.39 -28.35 -1.38
C THR A 563 1.94 -29.24 -2.53
N ASN A 564 2.09 -28.78 -3.77
CA ASN A 564 1.81 -29.51 -4.98
C ASN A 564 3.11 -29.76 -5.77
N GLN A 565 3.65 -30.96 -5.62
CA GLN A 565 4.87 -31.44 -6.30
C GLN A 565 4.56 -32.46 -7.38
N ARG A 566 3.33 -32.44 -7.93
CA ARG A 566 2.90 -33.37 -8.99
C ARG A 566 3.62 -33.07 -10.30
N ALA A 567 3.87 -34.15 -11.06
CA ALA A 567 4.45 -34.09 -12.40
C ALA A 567 3.41 -34.34 -13.52
N ASP A 568 2.13 -34.49 -13.15
CA ASP A 568 1.01 -34.76 -14.08
C ASP A 568 0.23 -33.47 -14.42
N ALA A 569 -0.96 -33.65 -14.99
CA ALA A 569 -1.84 -32.55 -15.45
C ALA A 569 -2.33 -31.62 -14.34
N TYR A 570 -2.23 -32.00 -13.07
CA TYR A 570 -2.62 -31.23 -11.89
C TYR A 570 -1.44 -30.54 -11.20
N GLY A 571 -0.23 -30.58 -11.79
CA GLY A 571 0.99 -29.97 -11.24
C GLY A 571 1.75 -29.12 -12.25
N VAL A 572 3.08 -29.05 -12.07
CA VAL A 572 4.09 -28.43 -12.93
C VAL A 572 3.88 -26.91 -13.17
N SER A 573 2.86 -26.51 -13.92
CA SER A 573 2.58 -25.11 -14.26
C SER A 573 1.48 -24.50 -13.37
N LEU A 574 1.31 -23.18 -13.46
CA LEU A 574 0.23 -22.50 -12.76
C LEU A 574 -1.15 -23.00 -13.21
N GLU A 575 -1.33 -23.18 -14.51
CA GLU A 575 -2.56 -23.74 -15.12
C GLU A 575 -2.82 -25.16 -14.63
N GLY A 576 -1.77 -26.02 -14.55
CA GLY A 576 -1.90 -27.37 -14.04
C GLY A 576 -2.34 -27.37 -12.57
N ARG A 577 -1.68 -26.56 -11.72
CA ARG A 577 -2.04 -26.45 -10.31
C ARG A 577 -3.44 -25.85 -10.08
N THR A 578 -3.93 -25.03 -11.00
CA THR A 578 -5.27 -24.43 -10.92
C THR A 578 -6.37 -25.38 -11.42
N ARG A 579 -6.05 -26.39 -12.22
CA ARG A 579 -7.02 -27.29 -12.88
C ARG A 579 -7.98 -27.98 -11.92
N TYR A 580 -7.47 -28.63 -10.86
CA TYR A 580 -8.32 -29.33 -9.90
C TYR A 580 -9.29 -28.37 -9.15
N PRO A 581 -8.86 -27.23 -8.62
CA PRO A 581 -9.76 -26.21 -8.08
C PRO A 581 -10.81 -25.71 -9.08
N LEU A 582 -10.46 -25.59 -10.37
CA LEU A 582 -11.42 -25.15 -11.40
C LEU A 582 -12.48 -26.23 -11.69
N GLU A 583 -12.10 -27.50 -11.76
CA GLU A 583 -13.07 -28.59 -11.93
C GLU A 583 -14.08 -28.63 -10.78
N VAL A 584 -13.65 -28.33 -9.54
CA VAL A 584 -14.56 -28.19 -8.39
C VAL A 584 -15.45 -26.94 -8.54
N LEU A 585 -14.90 -25.82 -8.96
CA LEU A 585 -15.67 -24.58 -9.20
C LEU A 585 -16.74 -24.79 -10.26
N ASP A 586 -16.40 -25.44 -11.38
CA ASP A 586 -17.33 -25.74 -12.47
C ASP A 586 -18.44 -26.70 -12.03
N ALA A 587 -18.11 -27.75 -11.25
CA ALA A 587 -19.09 -28.66 -10.69
C ALA A 587 -20.08 -27.96 -9.73
N VAL A 588 -19.58 -27.05 -8.92
CA VAL A 588 -20.42 -26.23 -8.02
C VAL A 588 -21.24 -25.23 -8.82
N ARG A 589 -20.65 -24.54 -9.80
CA ARG A 589 -21.38 -23.57 -10.64
C ARG A 589 -22.55 -24.22 -11.38
N ALA A 590 -22.40 -25.46 -11.82
CA ALA A 590 -23.44 -26.21 -12.53
C ALA A 590 -24.72 -26.47 -11.68
N VAL A 591 -24.63 -26.39 -10.36
CA VAL A 591 -25.76 -26.69 -9.44
C VAL A 591 -26.16 -25.51 -8.57
N TRP A 592 -25.29 -24.50 -8.39
CA TRP A 592 -25.58 -23.30 -7.63
C TRP A 592 -26.47 -22.35 -8.44
N PRO A 593 -27.53 -21.74 -7.87
CA PRO A 593 -28.43 -20.86 -8.60
C PRO A 593 -27.71 -19.72 -9.30
N ASP A 594 -28.09 -19.46 -10.55
CA ASP A 594 -27.43 -18.43 -11.40
C ASP A 594 -27.68 -17.00 -10.89
N ASP A 595 -28.75 -16.76 -10.18
CA ASP A 595 -29.10 -15.47 -9.57
C ASP A 595 -28.29 -15.15 -8.32
N ARG A 596 -27.61 -16.16 -7.72
CA ARG A 596 -26.80 -16.00 -6.51
C ARG A 596 -25.29 -15.94 -6.80
N PRO A 597 -24.56 -15.09 -6.08
CA PRO A 597 -23.08 -15.00 -6.24
C PRO A 597 -22.37 -16.28 -5.82
N LEU A 598 -21.40 -16.69 -6.64
CA LEU A 598 -20.43 -17.73 -6.35
C LEU A 598 -19.03 -17.12 -6.35
N GLY A 599 -18.30 -17.23 -5.26
CA GLY A 599 -16.96 -16.70 -5.15
C GLY A 599 -15.95 -17.72 -4.63
N VAL A 600 -14.76 -17.24 -4.35
CA VAL A 600 -13.70 -18.03 -3.75
C VAL A 600 -12.97 -17.27 -2.65
N THR A 601 -12.48 -17.99 -1.65
CA THR A 601 -11.43 -17.49 -0.75
C THR A 601 -10.10 -17.96 -1.34
N LEU A 602 -9.30 -17.04 -1.85
CA LEU A 602 -8.10 -17.34 -2.65
C LEU A 602 -6.82 -17.12 -1.85
N GLN A 603 -5.91 -18.09 -1.85
CA GLN A 603 -4.54 -17.88 -1.37
C GLN A 603 -3.83 -16.88 -2.28
N ALA A 604 -3.47 -15.72 -1.74
CA ALA A 604 -2.87 -14.63 -2.50
C ALA A 604 -1.34 -14.53 -2.33
N ASP A 605 -0.79 -15.08 -1.25
CA ASP A 605 0.65 -15.12 -0.99
C ASP A 605 0.93 -16.15 0.12
N ASP A 606 1.89 -17.02 -0.06
CA ASP A 606 2.23 -18.02 0.94
C ASP A 606 3.10 -17.47 2.09
N TRP A 607 3.65 -16.27 1.92
CA TRP A 607 4.64 -15.68 2.83
C TRP A 607 5.84 -16.62 3.11
N GLU A 608 6.15 -17.44 2.14
CA GLU A 608 7.28 -18.36 2.17
C GLU A 608 7.98 -18.38 0.81
N ARG A 609 9.32 -18.45 0.81
CA ARG A 609 10.11 -18.45 -0.42
C ARG A 609 9.79 -19.69 -1.26
N GLY A 610 9.55 -19.48 -2.56
CA GLY A 610 9.21 -20.55 -3.51
C GLY A 610 7.73 -20.94 -3.46
N GLY A 611 6.91 -20.26 -2.66
CA GLY A 611 5.47 -20.41 -2.62
C GLY A 611 4.74 -19.50 -3.62
N LEU A 612 3.43 -19.54 -3.55
CA LEU A 612 2.52 -18.71 -4.34
C LEU A 612 2.73 -17.23 -4.05
N THR A 613 2.74 -16.41 -5.09
CA THR A 613 2.97 -14.96 -5.04
C THR A 613 1.70 -14.19 -5.38
N ALA A 614 1.71 -12.88 -5.08
CA ALA A 614 0.61 -12.00 -5.46
C ALA A 614 0.41 -11.90 -6.99
N ASP A 615 1.46 -12.11 -7.80
CA ASP A 615 1.35 -12.16 -9.26
C ASP A 615 0.62 -13.43 -9.72
N ASP A 616 0.94 -14.57 -9.12
CA ASP A 616 0.23 -15.83 -9.35
C ASP A 616 -1.25 -15.71 -8.97
N ALA A 617 -1.57 -15.06 -7.84
CA ALA A 617 -2.94 -14.86 -7.38
C ALA A 617 -3.76 -14.03 -8.38
N VAL A 618 -3.19 -12.97 -8.96
CA VAL A 618 -3.85 -12.19 -10.02
C VAL A 618 -4.08 -13.04 -11.27
N ALA A 619 -3.09 -13.86 -11.67
CA ALA A 619 -3.25 -14.76 -12.81
C ALA A 619 -4.35 -15.80 -12.57
N ILE A 620 -4.39 -16.42 -11.38
CA ILE A 620 -5.44 -17.34 -10.98
C ILE A 620 -6.81 -16.62 -10.95
N ALA A 621 -6.89 -15.41 -10.41
CA ALA A 621 -8.13 -14.63 -10.36
C ALA A 621 -8.72 -14.36 -11.76
N ARG A 622 -7.87 -14.09 -12.76
CA ARG A 622 -8.31 -13.96 -14.17
C ARG A 622 -8.92 -15.24 -14.71
N ILE A 623 -8.29 -16.39 -14.41
CA ILE A 623 -8.82 -17.69 -14.80
C ILE A 623 -10.15 -17.95 -14.11
N LEU A 624 -10.25 -17.77 -12.79
CA LEU A 624 -11.48 -17.96 -12.01
C LEU A 624 -12.63 -17.12 -12.54
N ARG A 625 -12.36 -15.86 -12.94
CA ARG A 625 -13.36 -14.97 -13.56
C ARG A 625 -13.97 -15.59 -14.83
N THR A 626 -13.16 -16.20 -15.69
CA THR A 626 -13.66 -16.84 -16.93
C THR A 626 -14.50 -18.09 -16.65
N HIS A 627 -14.39 -18.67 -15.45
CA HIS A 627 -15.21 -19.78 -14.96
C HIS A 627 -16.39 -19.34 -14.09
N GLY A 628 -16.79 -18.05 -14.15
CA GLY A 628 -17.98 -17.54 -13.48
C GLY A 628 -17.83 -17.26 -11.99
N CYS A 629 -16.60 -16.99 -11.53
CA CYS A 629 -16.36 -16.48 -10.16
C CYS A 629 -16.74 -15.00 -10.07
N ASP A 630 -17.68 -14.68 -9.18
CA ASP A 630 -18.27 -13.34 -9.02
C ASP A 630 -17.55 -12.49 -7.96
N LEU A 631 -16.84 -13.13 -7.00
CA LEU A 631 -16.27 -12.47 -5.83
C LEU A 631 -15.03 -13.21 -5.33
N ILE A 632 -13.97 -12.49 -4.97
CA ILE A 632 -12.75 -13.08 -4.41
C ILE A 632 -12.41 -12.46 -3.06
N GLU A 633 -12.20 -13.31 -2.06
CA GLU A 633 -11.66 -12.95 -0.76
C GLU A 633 -10.18 -13.41 -0.68
N PRO A 634 -9.19 -12.51 -0.75
CA PRO A 634 -7.78 -12.91 -0.63
C PRO A 634 -7.42 -13.29 0.80
N ARG A 635 -6.57 -14.32 0.92
CA ARG A 635 -5.92 -14.76 2.15
C ARG A 635 -4.42 -14.87 1.93
N ALA A 636 -3.63 -14.81 2.99
CA ALA A 636 -2.18 -14.95 2.89
C ALA A 636 -1.59 -15.74 4.07
N GLY A 637 -0.50 -16.45 3.80
CA GLY A 637 0.17 -17.33 4.76
C GLY A 637 -0.60 -18.62 5.04
N GLN A 638 -0.12 -19.39 6.01
CA GLN A 638 -0.73 -20.63 6.50
C GLN A 638 -0.79 -21.80 5.50
N THR A 639 -0.22 -21.70 4.32
CA THR A 639 -0.12 -22.81 3.36
C THR A 639 0.76 -23.92 3.91
N THR A 640 1.82 -23.55 4.60
CA THR A 640 2.68 -24.48 5.37
C THR A 640 2.80 -24.00 6.81
N ALA A 641 3.22 -24.84 7.72
CA ALA A 641 3.49 -24.46 9.11
C ALA A 641 4.74 -23.56 9.27
N ARG A 642 5.54 -23.37 8.20
CA ARG A 642 6.79 -22.59 8.19
C ARG A 642 6.62 -21.16 7.71
N PHE A 643 5.41 -20.74 7.32
CA PHE A 643 5.16 -19.39 6.85
C PHE A 643 5.61 -18.33 7.87
N ARG A 644 6.04 -17.17 7.37
CA ARG A 644 6.45 -16.04 8.21
C ARG A 644 5.36 -14.97 8.20
N PRO A 645 4.60 -14.82 9.30
CA PRO A 645 3.49 -13.88 9.36
C PRO A 645 3.92 -12.43 9.05
N ARG A 646 3.13 -11.74 8.23
CA ARG A 646 3.27 -10.31 7.90
C ARG A 646 1.98 -9.58 8.26
N TYR A 647 1.48 -9.86 9.47
CA TYR A 647 0.26 -9.24 9.95
C TYR A 647 0.47 -7.75 10.25
N GLY A 648 -0.59 -6.97 10.10
CA GLY A 648 -0.61 -5.54 10.37
C GLY A 648 -1.99 -4.96 10.07
N ARG A 649 -2.10 -3.65 10.14
CA ARG A 649 -3.36 -2.95 9.81
C ARG A 649 -3.69 -3.14 8.32
N ALA A 650 -4.88 -3.66 8.01
CA ALA A 650 -5.40 -3.84 6.65
C ALA A 650 -4.46 -4.66 5.72
N PHE A 651 -3.76 -5.68 6.27
CA PHE A 651 -2.67 -6.37 5.58
C PHE A 651 -3.10 -7.18 4.35
N LEU A 652 -4.39 -7.48 4.18
CA LEU A 652 -4.93 -8.15 2.99
C LEU A 652 -5.41 -7.17 1.91
N VAL A 653 -5.55 -5.88 2.22
CA VAL A 653 -6.01 -4.86 1.26
C VAL A 653 -5.11 -4.77 0.02
N PRO A 654 -3.77 -4.85 0.10
CA PRO A 654 -2.92 -4.83 -1.10
C PRO A 654 -3.20 -5.97 -2.08
N TYR A 655 -3.60 -7.15 -1.60
CA TYR A 655 -3.96 -8.28 -2.44
C TYR A 655 -5.36 -8.10 -3.05
N ALA A 656 -6.33 -7.63 -2.26
CA ALA A 656 -7.67 -7.31 -2.76
C ALA A 656 -7.62 -6.22 -3.84
N ASP A 657 -6.85 -5.16 -3.62
CA ASP A 657 -6.60 -4.07 -4.56
C ASP A 657 -6.06 -4.60 -5.90
N ARG A 658 -5.04 -5.46 -5.86
CA ARG A 658 -4.47 -6.06 -7.06
C ARG A 658 -5.46 -6.94 -7.82
N ILE A 659 -6.13 -7.85 -7.14
CA ILE A 659 -7.12 -8.74 -7.76
C ILE A 659 -8.26 -7.91 -8.38
N ARG A 660 -8.79 -6.94 -7.63
CA ARG A 660 -9.86 -6.07 -8.11
C ARG A 660 -9.50 -5.30 -9.36
N ASN A 661 -8.33 -4.69 -9.37
CA ASN A 661 -7.96 -3.73 -10.41
C ASN A 661 -7.15 -4.35 -11.57
N GLU A 662 -6.52 -5.52 -11.39
CA GLU A 662 -5.77 -6.21 -12.43
C GLU A 662 -6.51 -7.42 -13.02
N ALA A 663 -7.36 -8.10 -12.25
CA ALA A 663 -8.20 -9.19 -12.74
C ALA A 663 -9.67 -8.76 -12.95
N GLU A 664 -10.06 -7.57 -12.51
CA GLU A 664 -11.41 -6.99 -12.64
C GLU A 664 -12.50 -7.90 -12.04
N VAL A 665 -12.25 -8.43 -10.86
CA VAL A 665 -13.20 -9.23 -10.07
C VAL A 665 -13.50 -8.48 -8.78
N PRO A 666 -14.77 -8.35 -8.37
CA PRO A 666 -15.12 -7.81 -7.05
C PRO A 666 -14.39 -8.51 -5.91
N THR A 667 -13.99 -7.76 -4.89
CA THR A 667 -13.19 -8.32 -3.79
C THR A 667 -13.74 -7.99 -2.41
N VAL A 668 -13.46 -8.92 -1.46
CA VAL A 668 -13.66 -8.73 -0.02
C VAL A 668 -12.30 -8.54 0.64
N ALA A 669 -12.01 -7.36 1.15
CA ALA A 669 -10.79 -7.13 1.93
C ALA A 669 -11.00 -7.43 3.41
N GLY A 670 -9.94 -7.90 4.07
CA GLY A 670 -9.94 -8.16 5.51
C GLY A 670 -8.56 -7.91 6.13
N GLY A 671 -8.35 -8.47 7.32
CA GLY A 671 -7.05 -8.51 7.98
C GLY A 671 -6.67 -7.21 8.69
N GLY A 672 -7.30 -6.91 9.82
CA GLY A 672 -6.99 -5.74 10.64
C GLY A 672 -7.68 -4.46 10.18
N ILE A 673 -8.88 -4.53 9.61
CA ILE A 673 -9.76 -3.39 9.34
C ILE A 673 -10.67 -3.22 10.56
N ALA A 674 -10.46 -2.16 11.34
CA ALA A 674 -11.09 -1.98 12.66
C ALA A 674 -12.10 -0.82 12.72
N THR A 675 -12.16 0.06 11.72
CA THR A 675 -13.02 1.26 11.75
C THR A 675 -13.78 1.47 10.45
N MET A 676 -14.95 2.11 10.56
CA MET A 676 -15.74 2.52 9.38
C MET A 676 -15.00 3.49 8.47
N ASN A 677 -14.16 4.37 9.03
CA ASN A 677 -13.30 5.25 8.25
C ASN A 677 -12.34 4.46 7.33
N GLN A 678 -11.76 3.36 7.84
CA GLN A 678 -10.94 2.48 6.99
C GLN A 678 -11.77 1.83 5.87
N VAL A 679 -12.99 1.34 6.19
CA VAL A 679 -13.89 0.78 5.18
C VAL A 679 -14.21 1.83 4.11
N ASN A 680 -14.63 3.04 4.51
CA ASN A 680 -14.91 4.14 3.59
C ASN A 680 -13.69 4.44 2.68
N THR A 681 -12.49 4.53 3.26
CA THR A 681 -11.26 4.82 2.52
C THR A 681 -10.93 3.72 1.49
N ILE A 682 -11.06 2.45 1.88
CA ILE A 682 -10.78 1.30 1.01
C ILE A 682 -11.78 1.23 -0.15
N VAL A 683 -13.07 1.36 0.17
CA VAL A 683 -14.16 1.24 -0.81
C VAL A 683 -14.16 2.43 -1.78
N ALA A 684 -14.08 3.67 -1.27
CA ALA A 684 -14.04 4.86 -2.12
C ALA A 684 -12.83 4.85 -3.05
N GLY A 685 -11.66 4.44 -2.54
CA GLY A 685 -10.42 4.29 -3.31
C GLY A 685 -10.38 3.09 -4.25
N ALA A 686 -11.48 2.36 -4.45
CA ALA A 686 -11.52 1.19 -5.33
C ALA A 686 -10.49 0.10 -5.00
N ARG A 687 -10.10 -0.02 -3.74
CA ARG A 687 -9.12 -1.04 -3.30
C ARG A 687 -9.79 -2.37 -2.92
N ALA A 688 -11.09 -2.33 -2.62
CA ALA A 688 -11.97 -3.47 -2.48
C ALA A 688 -13.43 -3.02 -2.65
N ASP A 689 -14.35 -3.96 -2.81
CA ASP A 689 -15.79 -3.69 -2.92
C ASP A 689 -16.54 -3.92 -1.61
N LEU A 690 -16.02 -4.84 -0.80
CA LEU A 690 -16.51 -5.22 0.52
C LEU A 690 -15.34 -5.28 1.52
N CYS A 691 -15.62 -5.05 2.81
CA CYS A 691 -14.60 -5.12 3.86
C CYS A 691 -15.11 -5.93 5.06
N ILE A 692 -14.30 -6.90 5.50
CA ILE A 692 -14.50 -7.58 6.78
C ILE A 692 -14.06 -6.61 7.87
N LEU A 693 -15.02 -6.14 8.66
CA LEU A 693 -14.75 -5.27 9.80
C LEU A 693 -14.48 -6.13 11.04
N ASP A 694 -13.25 -6.07 11.53
CA ASP A 694 -12.87 -6.75 12.76
C ASP A 694 -13.54 -6.04 13.95
N ARG A 695 -14.41 -6.75 14.67
CA ARG A 695 -14.97 -6.22 15.93
C ARG A 695 -13.80 -6.12 16.93
N THR A 696 -13.49 -4.92 17.39
CA THR A 696 -12.68 -4.75 18.60
C THR A 696 -13.39 -5.41 19.76
N ARG A 697 -12.76 -6.42 20.35
CA ARG A 697 -13.25 -7.06 21.59
C ARG A 697 -13.23 -6.09 22.76
#